data_24bd99bd1f66f761a160041a55f02401
#
_entry.id   24bd99bd1f66f761a160041a55f02401
#
_cell.length_a   1.000
_cell.length_b   1.000
_cell.length_c   1.000
_cell.angle_alpha   90.00
_cell.angle_beta   90.00
_cell.angle_gamma   90.00
#
_symmetry.space_group_name_H-M   'P 1'
#
loop_
_entity.id
_entity.type
_entity.pdbx_description
1 polymer ?
#
loop_
_entity_poly.entity_id
_entity_poly.type
_entity_poly.pdbx_seq_one_letter_code
_entity_poly.pdbx_strand_id
1 'polypeptide(L)'
;MATAIIGTLKHLPKASILPTLPETGRPNRIYFIPNEDSTEDNRYNEYLWVKDETYPDGHWELVGPTTIDLTDYATKKEVSDLKDSIGEQIKKYLPLSGGTMDKGSNISFPLDSGSTVYNGSGISVGGKASTDILHAAGGTTKIKTLNGESMLGEGNIVIDPSSVPVSLSWYNRTSSQQDATINLTIGDTTVNLFPNIFKLFKADKISTSESLSIELTANPGVSETPQVPTSLCQWSIPLADSNTAGIISSEDKAKLDNLSDPKNLLAYGVEWDSTNSSPVLARIGNMSLHKSLPIQSALRGCVCQGKRIMYYLDPNDWSKKADGTDSRLDGYDGTVQVEVPEFYLWSETEGTKSRVYVSTQKVVPYAIRIPHMLVDAYRSTVLNEVPENMGYLSTLQVNSAISVVNTSSYCRGGDNSSSSDTYLESDKFRTNLGKPRTNTSRANFRTYAKNAGKMLLTYEYYKSIFYWLYVIEYANFNSQANYVEDLTEDGYRQGGLGNGVTTWSDTVWNTYNGRCPITPCGYCNEFGNFTGIKDLVIPASDGINTITFKVPRWRGFDNVFGDIWTNLDGILIDAPVDASESTPNYMYIINDPDKFTDTLSDAPTNADRVVVSGHTGGYITKWALGEYADIIPVSVGGSATTYMCDSYWVDYNNTQNTLLAGGRANNGSSAGLADFDSANGLGLVVAHVGFRCLTLIS
;
A
#
# COMPACT_ATOMS: atom_id res chain seq x y z
N MET A 1 -14.67 23.67 -38.29
CA MET A 1 -14.86 22.28 -37.88
C MET A 1 -14.08 21.91 -36.60
N ALA A 2 -13.17 22.70 -36.13
CA ALA A 2 -12.39 22.42 -34.90
C ALA A 2 -13.16 22.61 -33.57
N THR A 3 -14.29 23.30 -33.59
CA THR A 3 -15.03 23.68 -32.36
C THR A 3 -16.04 22.62 -31.88
N ALA A 4 -16.29 21.58 -32.68
CA ALA A 4 -17.28 20.54 -32.34
C ALA A 4 -16.71 19.33 -31.58
N ILE A 5 -15.37 19.18 -31.54
CA ILE A 5 -14.70 18.02 -30.91
C ILE A 5 -14.41 18.25 -29.42
N ILE A 6 -14.35 19.51 -28.97
CA ILE A 6 -14.03 19.87 -27.57
C ILE A 6 -15.18 19.58 -26.59
N GLY A 7 -16.39 19.37 -27.06
CA GLY A 7 -17.57 19.18 -26.21
C GLY A 7 -17.78 17.77 -25.64
N THR A 8 -17.01 16.77 -26.06
CA THR A 8 -17.25 15.34 -25.70
C THR A 8 -16.06 14.63 -25.06
N LEU A 9 -14.94 15.30 -24.86
CA LEU A 9 -13.80 14.71 -24.13
C LEU A 9 -14.04 14.74 -22.62
N LYS A 10 -14.89 13.88 -22.13
CA LYS A 10 -15.05 13.60 -20.70
C LYS A 10 -13.95 12.70 -20.12
N HIS A 11 -13.07 12.17 -20.96
CA HIS A 11 -11.94 11.35 -20.54
C HIS A 11 -10.69 11.82 -21.26
N LEU A 12 -9.64 12.12 -20.51
CA LEU A 12 -8.31 12.36 -21.09
C LEU A 12 -7.87 11.10 -21.82
N PRO A 13 -7.61 11.13 -23.13
CA PRO A 13 -7.14 9.96 -23.86
C PRO A 13 -5.81 9.48 -23.29
N LYS A 14 -5.62 8.16 -23.23
CA LYS A 14 -4.32 7.58 -22.83
C LYS A 14 -3.23 8.11 -23.73
N ALA A 15 -2.15 8.64 -23.15
CA ALA A 15 -1.01 9.15 -23.90
C ALA A 15 0.02 8.02 -24.15
N SER A 16 0.63 8.02 -25.32
CA SER A 16 1.77 7.14 -25.65
C SER A 16 2.85 7.94 -26.34
N ILE A 17 4.07 7.90 -25.83
CA ILE A 17 5.25 8.49 -26.46
C ILE A 17 5.95 7.39 -27.23
N LEU A 18 6.10 7.54 -28.54
CA LEU A 18 6.72 6.56 -29.43
C LEU A 18 7.75 7.27 -30.33
N PRO A 19 8.80 6.58 -30.78
CA PRO A 19 9.78 7.17 -31.70
C PRO A 19 9.19 7.43 -33.09
N THR A 20 8.23 6.61 -33.53
CA THR A 20 7.53 6.73 -34.82
C THR A 20 6.10 6.25 -34.65
N LEU A 21 5.21 6.67 -35.58
CA LEU A 21 3.84 6.17 -35.62
C LEU A 21 3.82 4.68 -35.99
N PRO A 22 3.08 3.83 -35.26
CA PRO A 22 2.83 2.46 -35.67
C PRO A 22 1.94 2.41 -36.92
N GLU A 23 1.87 1.27 -37.60
CA GLU A 23 1.01 1.11 -38.79
C GLU A 23 -0.48 1.35 -38.48
N THR A 24 -0.91 0.99 -37.28
CA THR A 24 -2.28 1.22 -36.80
C THR A 24 -2.27 1.74 -35.38
N GLY A 25 -3.24 2.60 -35.06
CA GLY A 25 -3.41 3.14 -33.71
C GLY A 25 -4.61 2.53 -32.98
N ARG A 26 -4.69 2.81 -31.69
CA ARG A 26 -5.88 2.47 -30.88
C ARG A 26 -6.80 3.68 -30.78
N PRO A 27 -8.12 3.51 -30.88
CA PRO A 27 -9.09 4.59 -30.65
C PRO A 27 -8.92 5.19 -29.24
N ASN A 28 -9.23 6.47 -29.11
CA ASN A 28 -9.18 7.21 -27.83
C ASN A 28 -7.80 7.25 -27.16
N ARG A 29 -6.74 7.29 -27.95
CA ARG A 29 -5.36 7.46 -27.48
C ARG A 29 -4.65 8.55 -28.27
N ILE A 30 -3.95 9.44 -27.56
CA ILE A 30 -3.04 10.41 -28.18
C ILE A 30 -1.64 9.80 -28.24
N TYR A 31 -1.01 9.93 -29.40
CA TYR A 31 0.37 9.49 -29.63
C TYR A 31 1.26 10.71 -29.80
N PHE A 32 2.32 10.75 -29.03
CA PHE A 32 3.32 11.80 -29.05
C PHE A 32 4.56 11.30 -29.80
N ILE A 33 4.86 11.90 -30.93
CA ILE A 33 6.02 11.57 -31.75
C ILE A 33 6.99 12.74 -31.69
N PRO A 34 8.28 12.54 -31.40
CA PRO A 34 9.27 13.60 -31.38
C PRO A 34 9.24 14.39 -32.68
N ASN A 35 9.27 15.72 -32.60
CA ASN A 35 9.39 16.60 -33.78
C ASN A 35 10.88 16.86 -34.02
N GLU A 36 11.44 16.17 -35.01
CA GLU A 36 12.87 16.26 -35.36
C GLU A 36 13.30 17.68 -35.83
N ASP A 37 12.36 18.48 -36.31
CA ASP A 37 12.62 19.87 -36.75
C ASP A 37 12.57 20.88 -35.58
N SER A 38 12.31 20.42 -34.35
CA SER A 38 12.22 21.28 -33.19
C SER A 38 13.60 21.61 -32.62
N THR A 39 13.82 22.89 -32.35
CA THR A 39 14.99 23.38 -31.61
C THR A 39 14.81 23.38 -30.09
N GLU A 40 13.67 22.92 -29.58
CA GLU A 40 13.29 22.90 -28.17
C GLU A 40 13.21 21.46 -27.66
N ASP A 41 13.79 21.21 -26.51
CA ASP A 41 14.00 19.85 -25.95
C ASP A 41 12.73 19.05 -25.59
N ASN A 42 11.53 19.58 -25.69
CA ASN A 42 10.31 18.92 -25.29
C ASN A 42 9.15 19.07 -26.28
N ARG A 43 9.46 19.05 -27.56
CA ARG A 43 8.44 19.24 -28.59
C ARG A 43 8.04 17.91 -29.23
N TYR A 44 6.74 17.65 -29.24
CA TYR A 44 6.14 16.49 -29.85
C TYR A 44 5.05 16.90 -30.84
N ASN A 45 4.84 16.09 -31.86
CA ASN A 45 3.63 16.11 -32.66
C ASN A 45 2.61 15.15 -32.03
N GLU A 46 1.38 15.61 -31.89
CA GLU A 46 0.27 14.84 -31.35
C GLU A 46 -0.54 14.21 -32.46
N TYR A 47 -0.77 12.91 -32.39
CA TYR A 47 -1.54 12.17 -33.36
C TYR A 47 -2.69 11.39 -32.68
N LEU A 48 -3.84 11.34 -33.37
CA LEU A 48 -4.97 10.47 -33.04
C LEU A 48 -5.16 9.45 -34.15
N TRP A 49 -5.53 8.24 -33.75
CA TRP A 49 -6.01 7.22 -34.67
C TRP A 49 -7.52 7.34 -34.83
N VAL A 50 -7.98 7.73 -36.01
CA VAL A 50 -9.39 7.98 -36.32
C VAL A 50 -9.88 6.92 -37.30
N LYS A 51 -11.08 6.38 -37.02
CA LYS A 51 -11.84 5.56 -37.95
C LYS A 51 -13.16 6.26 -38.23
N ASP A 52 -13.46 6.48 -39.47
CA ASP A 52 -14.70 7.09 -39.93
C ASP A 52 -15.22 6.39 -41.20
N GLU A 53 -16.30 6.95 -41.78
CA GLU A 53 -16.89 6.40 -43.01
C GLU A 53 -15.98 6.52 -44.24
N THR A 54 -15.05 7.46 -44.23
CA THR A 54 -14.08 7.69 -45.33
C THR A 54 -12.87 6.76 -45.20
N TYR A 55 -12.48 6.45 -43.97
CA TYR A 55 -11.31 5.61 -43.63
C TYR A 55 -11.70 4.51 -42.66
N PRO A 56 -12.45 3.47 -43.14
CA PRO A 56 -12.94 2.40 -42.24
C PRO A 56 -11.82 1.58 -41.61
N ASP A 57 -10.66 1.49 -42.22
CA ASP A 57 -9.48 0.82 -41.67
C ASP A 57 -8.69 1.70 -40.70
N GLY A 58 -9.01 2.98 -40.64
CA GLY A 58 -8.39 3.98 -39.80
C GLY A 58 -7.23 4.72 -40.45
N HIS A 59 -6.96 5.92 -39.99
CA HIS A 59 -5.85 6.77 -40.41
C HIS A 59 -5.32 7.61 -39.26
N TRP A 60 -4.11 8.12 -39.42
CA TRP A 60 -3.50 9.03 -38.46
C TRP A 60 -3.89 10.48 -38.76
N GLU A 61 -4.41 11.16 -37.74
CA GLU A 61 -4.75 12.57 -37.80
C GLU A 61 -3.81 13.36 -36.88
N LEU A 62 -3.10 14.34 -37.43
CA LEU A 62 -2.24 15.26 -36.68
C LEU A 62 -3.15 16.29 -35.97
N VAL A 63 -3.16 16.27 -34.66
CA VAL A 63 -3.97 17.19 -33.84
C VAL A 63 -3.24 18.50 -33.57
N GLY A 64 -1.92 18.47 -33.46
CA GLY A 64 -1.08 19.67 -33.31
C GLY A 64 0.32 19.35 -32.80
N PRO A 65 1.22 20.32 -32.82
CA PRO A 65 2.49 20.26 -32.13
C PRO A 65 2.29 20.70 -30.68
N THR A 66 2.65 19.84 -29.73
CA THR A 66 2.63 20.24 -28.32
C THR A 66 4.00 20.66 -27.87
N THR A 67 4.10 21.91 -27.42
CA THR A 67 5.23 22.37 -26.61
C THR A 67 4.82 22.16 -25.15
N ILE A 68 5.41 21.17 -24.51
CA ILE A 68 5.29 21.04 -23.06
C ILE A 68 6.34 22.00 -22.48
N ASP A 69 5.88 23.15 -22.00
CA ASP A 69 6.74 24.07 -21.27
C ASP A 69 7.00 23.49 -19.88
N LEU A 70 8.19 22.94 -19.71
CA LEU A 70 8.66 22.40 -18.43
C LEU A 70 9.59 23.39 -17.71
N THR A 71 9.65 24.64 -18.13
CA THR A 71 10.54 25.64 -17.53
C THR A 71 10.26 25.88 -16.06
N ASP A 72 9.02 25.66 -15.63
CA ASP A 72 8.62 25.75 -14.23
C ASP A 72 8.77 24.43 -13.45
N TYR A 73 9.21 23.36 -14.11
CA TYR A 73 9.40 22.05 -13.49
C TYR A 73 10.88 21.68 -13.41
N ALA A 74 11.33 21.35 -12.21
CA ALA A 74 12.70 20.90 -12.03
C ALA A 74 12.95 19.59 -12.80
N THR A 75 14.05 19.55 -13.56
CA THR A 75 14.48 18.35 -14.25
C THR A 75 14.85 17.25 -13.25
N LYS A 76 14.82 15.99 -13.70
CA LYS A 76 15.25 14.85 -12.87
C LYS A 76 16.67 15.05 -12.32
N LYS A 77 17.53 15.73 -13.10
CA LYS A 77 18.89 16.06 -12.68
C LYS A 77 18.89 17.12 -11.59
N GLU A 78 18.12 18.20 -11.73
CA GLU A 78 18.02 19.26 -10.72
C GLU A 78 17.41 18.76 -9.40
N VAL A 79 16.40 17.89 -9.48
CA VAL A 79 15.82 17.22 -8.29
C VAL A 79 16.86 16.31 -7.63
N SER A 80 17.68 15.60 -8.41
CA SER A 80 18.76 14.78 -7.87
C SER A 80 19.86 15.65 -7.25
N ASP A 81 20.27 16.69 -7.94
CA ASP A 81 21.31 17.62 -7.48
C ASP A 81 20.86 18.37 -6.21
N LEU A 82 19.58 18.74 -6.13
CA LEU A 82 18.97 19.33 -4.94
C LEU A 82 18.90 18.33 -3.77
N LYS A 83 18.51 17.09 -4.04
CA LYS A 83 18.48 16.01 -3.05
C LYS A 83 19.88 15.73 -2.49
N ASP A 84 20.88 15.70 -3.37
CA ASP A 84 22.27 15.48 -2.97
C ASP A 84 22.80 16.70 -2.20
N SER A 85 22.49 17.92 -2.64
CA SER A 85 22.82 19.16 -1.94
C SER A 85 22.17 19.24 -0.56
N ILE A 86 20.87 18.91 -0.45
CA ILE A 86 20.16 18.83 0.82
C ILE A 86 20.78 17.74 1.70
N GLY A 87 21.09 16.57 1.12
CA GLY A 87 21.74 15.46 1.82
C GLY A 87 23.09 15.85 2.39
N GLU A 88 23.92 16.57 1.61
CA GLU A 88 25.22 17.09 2.09
C GLU A 88 25.05 18.22 3.11
N GLN A 89 24.07 19.09 2.96
CA GLN A 89 23.79 20.11 3.97
C GLN A 89 23.28 19.50 5.27
N ILE A 90 22.39 18.48 5.21
CA ILE A 90 21.91 17.74 6.36
C ILE A 90 23.07 17.02 7.07
N LYS A 91 23.97 16.37 6.32
CA LYS A 91 25.18 15.76 6.87
C LYS A 91 26.10 16.78 7.54
N LYS A 92 26.14 17.99 7.00
CA LYS A 92 26.97 19.09 7.51
C LYS A 92 26.40 19.70 8.79
N TYR A 93 25.07 19.72 8.95
CA TYR A 93 24.40 20.44 10.03
C TYR A 93 23.69 19.54 11.07
N LEU A 94 23.42 18.27 10.75
CA LEU A 94 22.77 17.32 11.66
C LEU A 94 23.24 15.89 11.38
N PRO A 95 23.90 15.21 12.30
CA PRO A 95 24.04 13.76 12.25
C PRO A 95 22.66 13.15 12.54
N LEU A 96 21.93 12.77 11.50
CA LEU A 96 20.55 12.20 11.56
C LEU A 96 20.49 10.75 12.07
N SER A 97 21.56 10.22 12.56
CA SER A 97 21.64 8.86 13.10
C SER A 97 21.78 8.83 14.60
N GLY A 98 20.98 9.57 15.38
CA GLY A 98 20.86 9.38 16.84
C GLY A 98 22.13 8.99 17.60
N GLY A 99 23.30 9.29 17.05
CA GLY A 99 24.59 9.02 17.65
C GLY A 99 24.94 10.09 18.65
N THR A 100 25.46 9.70 19.81
CA THR A 100 26.15 10.58 20.73
C THR A 100 27.33 11.24 20.00
N MET A 101 27.43 12.56 20.09
CA MET A 101 28.59 13.27 19.59
C MET A 101 29.85 12.74 20.30
N ASP A 102 30.85 12.40 19.54
CA ASP A 102 32.13 11.99 20.10
C ASP A 102 32.73 13.12 20.95
N LYS A 103 33.40 12.74 22.05
CA LYS A 103 34.04 13.67 22.95
C LYS A 103 35.08 14.47 22.17
N GLY A 104 34.82 15.74 21.92
CA GLY A 104 35.66 16.64 21.12
C GLY A 104 35.01 17.18 19.84
N SER A 105 33.81 16.70 19.47
CA SER A 105 33.07 17.28 18.36
C SER A 105 32.41 18.60 18.77
N ASN A 106 32.44 19.59 17.87
CA ASN A 106 31.94 20.94 18.10
C ASN A 106 30.86 21.33 17.09
N ILE A 107 29.76 21.90 17.55
CA ILE A 107 28.82 22.64 16.67
C ILE A 107 29.06 24.13 16.89
N SER A 108 29.38 24.84 15.81
CA SER A 108 29.68 26.27 15.83
C SER A 108 28.63 27.05 15.05
N PHE A 109 28.05 28.06 15.70
CA PHE A 109 27.16 29.01 15.05
C PHE A 109 27.93 30.33 14.89
N PRO A 110 28.10 30.84 13.66
CA PRO A 110 28.77 32.13 13.44
C PRO A 110 27.89 33.27 13.96
N LEU A 111 28.50 34.14 14.75
CA LEU A 111 27.93 35.42 15.19
C LEU A 111 28.90 36.54 14.78
N ASP A 112 28.38 37.75 14.58
CA ASP A 112 29.17 38.91 14.14
C ASP A 112 30.40 39.22 15.01
N SER A 113 30.47 38.74 16.25
CA SER A 113 31.56 38.97 17.21
C SER A 113 32.18 37.69 17.77
N GLY A 114 31.91 36.54 17.17
CA GLY A 114 32.42 35.25 17.63
C GLY A 114 31.47 34.09 17.28
N SER A 115 31.80 32.87 17.71
CA SER A 115 30.95 31.70 17.50
C SER A 115 30.56 31.03 18.78
N THR A 116 29.30 30.61 18.88
CA THR A 116 28.86 29.74 19.98
C THR A 116 29.25 28.30 19.63
N VAL A 117 29.94 27.63 20.54
CA VAL A 117 30.37 26.26 20.36
C VAL A 117 29.67 25.39 21.39
N TYR A 118 28.96 24.38 20.92
CA TYR A 118 28.47 23.28 21.76
C TYR A 118 29.38 22.06 21.60
N ASN A 119 29.91 21.57 22.68
CA ASN A 119 30.69 20.33 22.70
C ASN A 119 30.18 19.39 23.78
N GLY A 120 30.57 18.14 23.76
CA GLY A 120 30.17 17.13 24.74
C GLY A 120 30.51 17.43 26.21
N SER A 121 31.16 18.56 26.48
CA SER A 121 31.55 19.04 27.83
C SER A 121 30.76 20.29 28.25
N GLY A 122 29.93 20.86 27.38
CA GLY A 122 29.09 22.03 27.66
C GLY A 122 29.08 23.08 26.56
N ILE A 123 28.40 24.21 26.81
CA ILE A 123 28.30 25.34 25.89
C ILE A 123 29.44 26.30 26.19
N SER A 124 30.22 26.69 25.20
CA SER A 124 31.21 27.76 25.34
C SER A 124 31.08 28.82 24.24
N VAL A 125 31.38 30.05 24.52
CA VAL A 125 31.34 31.16 23.57
C VAL A 125 32.67 31.91 23.64
N GLY A 126 33.31 32.07 22.48
CA GLY A 126 34.62 32.73 22.43
C GLY A 126 35.70 32.04 23.28
N GLY A 127 35.63 30.71 23.47
CA GLY A 127 36.59 29.94 24.26
C GLY A 127 36.37 29.98 25.77
N LYS A 128 35.23 30.49 26.23
CA LYS A 128 34.87 30.54 27.66
C LYS A 128 34.08 29.32 28.11
N ALA A 129 34.23 28.91 29.34
CA ALA A 129 33.63 27.71 29.91
C ALA A 129 32.10 27.84 30.08
N SER A 130 31.40 26.70 30.13
CA SER A 130 29.93 26.57 30.19
C SER A 130 29.25 27.16 31.43
N THR A 131 30.00 27.68 32.37
CA THR A 131 29.49 28.38 33.57
C THR A 131 29.25 29.88 33.34
N ASP A 132 29.59 30.38 32.16
CA ASP A 132 29.49 31.78 31.83
C ASP A 132 28.27 32.03 30.91
N ILE A 133 27.46 33.03 31.19
CA ILE A 133 26.36 33.45 30.31
C ILE A 133 26.82 34.55 29.36
N LEU A 134 26.29 34.48 28.16
CA LEU A 134 26.58 35.36 27.06
C LEU A 134 25.81 36.67 27.13
N HIS A 135 26.52 37.76 26.85
CA HIS A 135 25.95 39.08 26.63
C HIS A 135 25.85 39.37 25.12
N ALA A 136 24.85 40.16 24.73
CA ALA A 136 24.69 40.65 23.37
C ALA A 136 25.91 41.40 22.79
N ALA A 137 26.86 41.82 23.61
CA ALA A 137 28.05 42.52 23.24
C ALA A 137 29.35 41.63 23.29
N GLY A 138 29.19 40.30 23.34
CA GLY A 138 30.34 39.36 23.33
C GLY A 138 31.11 39.22 24.63
N GLY A 139 30.62 39.81 25.73
CA GLY A 139 31.15 39.61 27.09
C GLY A 139 30.53 38.40 27.74
N THR A 140 31.20 37.87 28.79
CA THR A 140 30.64 36.80 29.63
C THR A 140 30.50 37.29 31.05
N THR A 141 29.36 37.05 31.69
CA THR A 141 29.19 37.20 33.12
C THR A 141 28.88 35.87 33.76
N LYS A 142 29.58 35.51 34.80
CA LYS A 142 29.19 34.37 35.62
C LYS A 142 27.82 34.65 36.20
N ILE A 143 26.84 33.80 36.00
CA ILE A 143 25.67 33.80 36.84
C ILE A 143 26.20 33.52 38.25
N LYS A 144 26.29 34.57 39.05
CA LYS A 144 26.31 34.36 40.49
C LYS A 144 24.99 33.69 40.81
N THR A 145 25.07 32.51 41.34
CA THR A 145 23.92 31.76 41.82
C THR A 145 23.00 32.76 42.53
N LEU A 146 21.81 32.89 42.05
CA LEU A 146 20.71 33.48 42.78
C LEU A 146 20.52 32.57 44.01
N ASN A 147 21.26 32.82 45.07
CA ASN A 147 21.18 32.14 46.36
C ASN A 147 20.97 30.62 46.37
N GLY A 148 21.53 29.88 45.37
CA GLY A 148 21.38 28.44 45.29
C GLY A 148 20.02 27.90 44.88
N GLU A 149 19.06 28.77 44.51
CA GLU A 149 17.70 28.39 44.15
C GLU A 149 17.39 28.62 42.65
N SER A 150 16.51 27.78 42.11
CA SER A 150 16.14 27.80 40.68
C SER A 150 15.58 29.14 40.24
N MET A 151 15.68 29.49 38.98
CA MET A 151 15.16 30.74 38.38
C MET A 151 13.62 30.96 38.54
N LEU A 152 12.94 30.13 39.27
CA LEU A 152 11.53 30.21 39.64
C LEU A 152 11.33 30.69 41.12
N GLY A 153 12.37 31.11 41.80
CA GLY A 153 12.33 31.65 43.17
C GLY A 153 12.46 33.18 43.22
N GLU A 154 12.18 33.78 44.38
CA GLU A 154 12.42 35.19 44.64
C GLU A 154 13.90 35.54 44.46
N GLY A 155 14.22 36.47 43.52
CA GLY A 155 15.61 36.89 43.30
C GLY A 155 15.74 38.05 42.31
N ASN A 156 16.87 38.73 42.35
CA ASN A 156 17.23 39.80 41.43
C ASN A 156 18.13 39.25 40.33
N ILE A 157 17.76 39.45 39.08
CA ILE A 157 18.64 39.26 37.93
C ILE A 157 19.38 40.57 37.72
N VAL A 158 20.69 40.59 38.04
CA VAL A 158 21.55 41.75 37.76
C VAL A 158 22.15 41.55 36.38
N ILE A 159 21.76 42.37 35.41
CA ILE A 159 22.39 42.41 34.10
C ILE A 159 23.33 43.61 34.14
N ASP A 160 24.64 43.33 34.12
CA ASP A 160 25.68 44.38 34.09
C ASP A 160 26.22 44.51 32.63
N PRO A 161 25.79 45.52 31.89
CA PRO A 161 26.38 45.86 30.58
C PRO A 161 27.52 46.85 30.77
N SER A 162 28.53 46.52 31.56
CA SER A 162 29.87 47.17 31.68
C SER A 162 29.96 48.64 32.10
N SER A 163 28.88 49.39 32.28
CA SER A 163 28.96 50.79 32.77
C SER A 163 27.74 51.34 33.52
N VAL A 164 26.59 50.67 33.51
CA VAL A 164 25.41 51.03 34.31
C VAL A 164 24.72 49.77 34.79
N PRO A 165 24.64 49.49 36.08
CA PRO A 165 23.93 48.34 36.58
C PRO A 165 22.43 48.43 36.26
N VAL A 166 21.94 47.44 35.49
CA VAL A 166 20.52 47.28 35.22
C VAL A 166 20.04 46.06 35.99
N SER A 167 19.14 46.19 36.88
CA SER A 167 18.54 45.07 37.59
C SER A 167 17.03 44.97 37.30
N LEU A 168 16.62 43.75 37.00
CA LEU A 168 15.18 43.38 36.96
C LEU A 168 14.89 42.64 38.27
N SER A 169 14.02 43.16 39.08
CA SER A 169 13.54 42.50 40.28
C SER A 169 12.08 42.07 40.11
N TRP A 170 11.84 40.83 40.45
CA TRP A 170 10.50 40.28 40.49
C TRP A 170 10.10 39.98 41.92
N TYR A 171 8.93 40.52 42.31
CA TYR A 171 8.34 40.28 43.63
C TYR A 171 7.13 39.35 43.47
N ASN A 172 7.21 38.19 44.12
CA ASN A 172 6.06 37.32 44.30
C ASN A 172 5.65 37.35 45.77
N ARG A 173 4.47 37.81 46.06
CA ARG A 173 3.92 37.77 47.42
C ARG A 173 2.97 36.62 47.62
N THR A 174 3.21 35.85 48.68
CA THR A 174 2.44 34.65 49.07
C THR A 174 1.20 34.96 49.90
N SER A 175 0.72 36.19 49.98
CA SER A 175 -0.53 36.54 50.69
C SER A 175 -1.53 37.22 49.77
N SER A 176 -2.75 36.90 49.97
CA SER A 176 -3.96 37.08 49.17
C SER A 176 -4.35 38.49 48.73
N GLN A 177 -3.48 39.48 48.73
CA GLN A 177 -3.88 40.84 48.42
C GLN A 177 -2.93 41.74 47.63
N GLN A 178 -1.86 41.30 47.08
CA GLN A 178 -1.06 42.13 46.16
C GLN A 178 -0.20 41.32 45.17
N ASP A 179 -0.20 41.80 43.99
CA ASP A 179 0.20 41.30 42.71
C ASP A 179 1.71 41.44 42.49
N ALA A 180 2.23 40.53 41.67
CA ALA A 180 3.63 40.56 41.25
C ALA A 180 3.95 41.87 40.50
N THR A 181 5.06 42.51 40.82
CA THR A 181 5.57 43.71 40.16
C THR A 181 6.91 43.46 39.51
N ILE A 182 7.14 44.00 38.33
CA ILE A 182 8.47 44.04 37.72
C ILE A 182 9.03 45.43 37.86
N ASN A 183 10.13 45.54 38.57
CA ASN A 183 10.86 46.80 38.75
C ASN A 183 12.15 46.73 37.90
N LEU A 184 12.34 47.70 37.01
CA LEU A 184 13.58 47.92 36.29
C LEU A 184 14.39 48.99 37.06
N THR A 185 15.57 48.60 37.55
CA THR A 185 16.52 49.55 38.17
C THR A 185 17.68 49.79 37.24
N ILE A 186 17.90 51.02 36.83
CA ILE A 186 19.02 51.46 36.01
C ILE A 186 19.83 52.48 36.84
N GLY A 187 21.00 52.09 37.29
CA GLY A 187 21.74 52.88 38.24
C GLY A 187 20.96 53.07 39.57
N ASP A 188 20.87 54.28 40.04
CA ASP A 188 20.11 54.61 41.26
C ASP A 188 18.62 54.86 41.03
N THR A 189 18.13 54.72 39.84
CA THR A 189 16.72 54.97 39.46
C THR A 189 15.97 53.65 39.25
N THR A 190 14.97 53.41 40.11
CA THR A 190 14.07 52.26 39.96
C THR A 190 12.74 52.75 39.37
N VAL A 191 12.37 52.16 38.26
CA VAL A 191 11.05 52.38 37.60
C VAL A 191 10.23 51.10 37.72
N ASN A 192 9.06 51.23 38.30
CA ASN A 192 8.09 50.15 38.32
C ASN A 192 7.47 50.02 36.92
N LEU A 193 7.91 49.02 36.18
CA LEU A 193 7.45 48.83 34.81
C LEU A 193 6.04 48.30 34.75
N PHE A 194 5.63 47.52 35.75
CA PHE A 194 4.28 46.94 35.79
C PHE A 194 3.82 46.71 37.23
N PRO A 195 3.11 47.68 37.82
CA PRO A 195 2.39 47.43 39.07
C PRO A 195 1.24 46.48 38.75
N ASN A 196 1.21 45.31 39.39
CA ASN A 196 0.09 44.35 39.29
C ASN A 196 -0.08 43.66 37.96
N ILE A 197 0.98 43.05 37.42
CA ILE A 197 1.00 42.39 36.10
C ILE A 197 -0.21 41.48 35.89
N PHE A 198 -0.61 40.68 36.86
CA PHE A 198 -1.72 39.75 36.72
C PHE A 198 -3.11 40.40 36.76
N LYS A 199 -3.24 41.67 37.18
CA LYS A 199 -4.47 42.43 37.05
C LYS A 199 -4.55 43.24 35.78
N LEU A 200 -3.41 43.53 35.14
CA LEU A 200 -3.33 44.37 33.95
C LEU A 200 -3.58 43.63 32.66
N PHE A 201 -3.38 42.27 32.66
CA PHE A 201 -3.50 41.49 31.47
C PHE A 201 -4.78 40.65 31.45
N LYS A 202 -5.78 41.12 30.74
CA LYS A 202 -6.92 40.35 30.36
C LYS A 202 -6.83 40.12 28.85
N ALA A 203 -6.72 38.86 28.43
CA ALA A 203 -6.84 38.50 27.03
C ALA A 203 -8.33 38.63 26.66
N ASP A 204 -8.74 39.78 26.13
CA ASP A 204 -10.14 40.00 25.79
C ASP A 204 -10.55 39.46 24.43
N LYS A 205 -9.59 39.10 23.55
CA LYS A 205 -9.90 38.53 22.26
C LYS A 205 -8.70 37.77 21.66
N ILE A 206 -8.91 36.50 21.40
CA ILE A 206 -8.04 35.72 20.51
C ILE A 206 -8.78 35.60 19.19
N SER A 207 -8.32 36.27 18.15
CA SER A 207 -8.82 36.09 16.79
C SER A 207 -7.84 35.19 16.02
N THR A 208 -8.34 34.12 15.42
CA THR A 208 -7.56 33.10 14.77
C THR A 208 -7.69 33.11 13.24
N SER A 209 -8.34 34.12 12.63
CA SER A 209 -8.61 34.10 11.19
C SER A 209 -7.44 34.59 10.32
N GLU A 210 -6.62 35.52 10.79
CA GLU A 210 -5.48 36.06 10.00
C GLU A 210 -4.23 36.36 10.85
N SER A 211 -4.38 36.44 12.17
CA SER A 211 -3.27 36.68 13.12
C SER A 211 -3.69 36.33 14.54
N LEU A 212 -2.75 35.98 15.39
CA LEU A 212 -2.96 35.98 16.85
C LEU A 212 -2.77 37.39 17.32
N SER A 213 -3.88 38.06 17.74
CA SER A 213 -3.83 39.38 18.37
C SER A 213 -4.05 39.20 19.86
N ILE A 214 -3.10 39.67 20.64
CA ILE A 214 -3.24 39.79 22.10
C ILE A 214 -3.39 41.28 22.41
N GLU A 215 -4.57 41.69 22.79
CA GLU A 215 -4.83 43.03 23.24
C GLU A 215 -4.76 43.07 24.77
N LEU A 216 -3.87 43.90 25.27
CA LEU A 216 -3.70 44.14 26.70
C LEU A 216 -4.50 45.38 27.04
N THR A 217 -5.63 45.20 27.72
CA THR A 217 -6.48 46.30 28.17
C THR A 217 -6.31 46.54 29.66
N ALA A 218 -6.40 47.80 30.05
CA ALA A 218 -6.45 48.18 31.48
C ALA A 218 -7.72 47.59 32.12
N ASN A 219 -7.57 46.95 33.28
CA ASN A 219 -8.71 46.44 34.02
C ASN A 219 -9.59 47.62 34.53
N PRO A 220 -10.85 47.72 34.11
CA PRO A 220 -11.70 48.86 34.47
C PRO A 220 -12.05 48.94 35.94
N GLY A 221 -11.59 48.01 36.78
CA GLY A 221 -11.86 48.04 38.24
C GLY A 221 -10.79 48.70 39.12
N VAL A 222 -9.73 49.28 38.53
CA VAL A 222 -8.67 49.96 39.31
C VAL A 222 -8.80 51.47 39.11
N SER A 223 -9.38 52.11 40.07
CA SER A 223 -9.54 53.58 40.13
C SER A 223 -8.27 54.17 40.71
N GLU A 224 -7.30 54.56 39.92
CA GLU A 224 -6.26 55.51 40.27
C GLU A 224 -5.83 56.33 39.06
N THR A 225 -5.84 57.61 39.15
CA THR A 225 -5.31 58.55 38.17
C THR A 225 -3.77 58.64 38.26
N PRO A 226 -3.05 58.64 37.16
CA PRO A 226 -3.35 59.25 35.86
C PRO A 226 -3.98 58.34 34.85
N GLN A 227 -4.66 58.92 33.85
CA GLN A 227 -5.33 58.20 32.76
C GLN A 227 -4.42 57.23 32.08
N VAL A 228 -4.60 55.93 32.38
CA VAL A 228 -3.93 54.84 31.63
C VAL A 228 -4.67 54.69 30.30
N PRO A 229 -3.98 54.62 29.16
CA PRO A 229 -4.63 54.39 27.88
C PRO A 229 -5.43 53.07 27.95
N THR A 230 -6.60 53.07 27.37
CA THR A 230 -7.51 51.90 27.33
C THR A 230 -6.90 50.71 26.59
N SER A 231 -5.84 50.95 25.83
CA SER A 231 -5.04 49.92 25.16
C SER A 231 -3.55 50.21 25.44
N LEU A 232 -2.92 49.37 26.20
CA LEU A 232 -1.50 49.50 26.56
C LEU A 232 -0.56 48.92 25.51
N CYS A 233 -0.97 47.90 24.84
CA CYS A 233 -0.17 47.21 23.81
C CYS A 233 -1.07 46.27 23.04
N GLN A 234 -0.95 46.28 21.73
CA GLN A 234 -1.52 45.27 20.88
C GLN A 234 -0.38 44.53 20.17
N TRP A 235 -0.27 43.26 20.42
CA TRP A 235 0.66 42.40 19.71
C TRP A 235 -0.12 41.56 18.74
N SER A 236 0.31 41.61 17.47
CA SER A 236 -0.24 40.81 16.42
C SER A 236 0.90 39.94 15.86
N ILE A 237 0.76 38.64 15.98
CA ILE A 237 1.64 37.69 15.31
C ILE A 237 0.85 37.17 14.14
N PRO A 238 1.27 37.45 12.89
CA PRO A 238 0.55 36.96 11.72
C PRO A 238 0.58 35.43 11.65
N LEU A 239 -0.34 34.84 10.88
CA LEU A 239 -0.18 33.45 10.42
C LEU A 239 1.07 33.35 9.53
N ALA A 240 1.79 32.24 9.62
CA ALA A 240 2.92 31.99 8.75
C ALA A 240 2.44 31.85 7.30
N ASP A 241 3.13 32.51 6.38
CA ASP A 241 2.99 32.34 4.94
C ASP A 241 4.36 32.05 4.30
N SER A 242 4.43 31.94 2.96
CA SER A 242 5.67 31.65 2.25
C SER A 242 6.79 32.70 2.45
N ASN A 243 6.46 33.91 2.94
CA ASN A 243 7.38 35.03 3.04
C ASN A 243 7.49 35.59 4.47
N THR A 244 6.56 35.25 5.35
CA THR A 244 6.45 35.84 6.70
C THR A 244 6.41 34.75 7.75
N ALA A 245 7.35 34.79 8.69
CA ALA A 245 7.32 33.93 9.87
C ALA A 245 6.18 34.37 10.79
N GLY A 246 5.40 33.40 11.28
CA GLY A 246 4.26 33.65 12.16
C GLY A 246 3.85 32.39 12.92
N ILE A 247 2.65 32.43 13.50
CA ILE A 247 2.02 31.23 14.06
C ILE A 247 1.36 30.42 12.96
N ILE A 248 1.30 29.11 13.12
CA ILE A 248 0.54 28.24 12.22
C ILE A 248 -0.90 28.08 12.73
N SER A 249 -1.85 27.97 11.79
CA SER A 249 -3.24 27.66 12.14
C SER A 249 -3.35 26.26 12.77
N SER A 250 -4.44 26.00 13.50
CA SER A 250 -4.72 24.62 13.98
C SER A 250 -4.82 23.62 12.86
N GLU A 251 -5.33 24.04 11.69
CA GLU A 251 -5.39 23.20 10.48
C GLU A 251 -4.01 22.94 9.89
N ASP A 252 -3.16 23.97 9.81
CA ASP A 252 -1.80 23.80 9.30
C ASP A 252 -0.91 23.05 10.29
N LYS A 253 -1.15 23.22 11.60
CA LYS A 253 -0.51 22.39 12.62
C LYS A 253 -0.91 20.92 12.46
N ALA A 254 -2.20 20.64 12.25
CA ALA A 254 -2.68 19.29 11.98
C ALA A 254 -2.08 18.72 10.68
N LYS A 255 -1.98 19.53 9.63
CA LYS A 255 -1.27 19.13 8.38
C LYS A 255 0.21 18.83 8.64
N LEU A 256 0.88 19.69 9.42
CA LEU A 256 2.29 19.52 9.78
C LEU A 256 2.50 18.27 10.65
N ASP A 257 1.63 18.04 11.62
CA ASP A 257 1.67 16.83 12.45
C ASP A 257 1.42 15.58 11.59
N ASN A 258 0.47 15.65 10.67
CA ASN A 258 0.23 14.58 9.70
C ASN A 258 1.43 14.34 8.77
N LEU A 259 2.15 15.37 8.35
CA LEU A 259 3.37 15.25 7.56
C LEU A 259 4.55 14.70 8.37
N SER A 260 4.55 14.87 9.70
CA SER A 260 5.58 14.31 10.57
C SER A 260 5.40 12.83 10.88
N ASP A 261 4.20 12.27 10.66
CA ASP A 261 3.97 10.83 10.78
C ASP A 261 4.50 10.12 9.53
N PRO A 262 5.55 9.27 9.65
CA PRO A 262 6.10 8.55 8.50
C PRO A 262 5.08 7.73 7.71
N LYS A 263 3.98 7.32 8.34
CA LYS A 263 2.88 6.60 7.65
C LYS A 263 2.22 7.48 6.59
N ASN A 264 2.04 8.76 6.85
CA ASN A 264 1.44 9.71 5.91
C ASN A 264 2.38 10.12 4.75
N LEU A 265 3.68 9.82 4.87
CA LEU A 265 4.66 10.09 3.82
C LEU A 265 4.99 8.85 3.00
N LEU A 266 5.18 7.71 3.66
CA LEU A 266 5.80 6.52 3.10
C LEU A 266 4.87 5.32 2.96
N ALA A 267 3.65 5.40 3.50
CA ALA A 267 2.70 4.31 3.48
C ALA A 267 1.35 4.75 2.92
N TYR A 268 0.59 3.76 2.46
CA TYR A 268 -0.79 3.92 2.04
C TYR A 268 -1.59 2.68 2.44
N GLY A 269 -2.87 2.88 2.70
CA GLY A 269 -3.67 1.80 3.27
C GLY A 269 -5.15 2.12 3.30
N VAL A 270 -5.88 1.31 4.03
CA VAL A 270 -7.33 1.44 4.20
C VAL A 270 -7.73 1.42 5.67
N GLU A 271 -8.80 2.16 5.97
CA GLU A 271 -9.46 2.17 7.28
C GLU A 271 -10.93 1.79 7.12
N TRP A 272 -11.43 1.01 8.06
CA TRP A 272 -12.85 0.77 8.19
C TRP A 272 -13.27 0.81 9.66
N ASP A 273 -14.55 1.07 9.89
CA ASP A 273 -15.18 0.98 11.20
C ASP A 273 -16.02 -0.29 11.27
N SER A 274 -15.79 -1.13 12.27
CA SER A 274 -16.52 -2.41 12.44
C SER A 274 -18.01 -2.24 12.70
N THR A 275 -18.47 -1.03 13.03
CA THR A 275 -19.89 -0.68 13.19
C THR A 275 -20.58 -0.34 11.87
N ASN A 276 -19.79 -0.12 10.79
CA ASN A 276 -20.30 0.17 9.46
C ASN A 276 -20.28 -1.08 8.59
N SER A 277 -21.43 -1.41 8.00
CA SER A 277 -21.56 -2.58 7.13
C SER A 277 -21.16 -2.35 5.67
N SER A 278 -20.80 -1.13 5.28
CA SER A 278 -20.33 -0.84 3.92
C SER A 278 -19.03 -1.58 3.62
N PRO A 279 -18.91 -2.25 2.46
CA PRO A 279 -17.65 -2.84 2.03
C PRO A 279 -16.65 -1.79 1.49
N VAL A 280 -17.09 -0.56 1.27
CA VAL A 280 -16.25 0.53 0.77
C VAL A 280 -15.49 1.15 1.94
N LEU A 281 -14.19 1.30 1.77
CA LEU A 281 -13.24 1.68 2.80
C LEU A 281 -12.71 3.11 2.59
N ALA A 282 -12.29 3.73 3.68
CA ALA A 282 -11.55 4.97 3.60
C ALA A 282 -10.08 4.71 3.22
N ARG A 283 -9.54 5.49 2.28
CA ARG A 283 -8.11 5.50 1.99
C ARG A 283 -7.39 6.32 3.04
N ILE A 284 -6.25 5.84 3.52
CA ILE A 284 -5.44 6.49 4.56
C ILE A 284 -3.96 6.47 4.19
N GLY A 285 -3.17 7.29 4.89
CA GLY A 285 -1.75 7.45 4.58
C GLY A 285 -1.53 8.45 3.45
N ASN A 286 -0.54 8.21 2.61
CA ASN A 286 -0.19 9.10 1.51
C ASN A 286 -1.13 8.94 0.30
N MET A 287 -1.95 9.94 0.02
CA MET A 287 -2.91 9.90 -1.08
C MET A 287 -2.24 9.84 -2.47
N SER A 288 -1.03 10.39 -2.61
CA SER A 288 -0.28 10.27 -3.88
C SER A 288 0.18 8.83 -4.13
N LEU A 289 0.48 8.08 -3.08
CA LEU A 289 0.81 6.65 -3.20
C LEU A 289 -0.42 5.81 -3.58
N HIS A 290 -1.63 6.20 -3.16
CA HIS A 290 -2.86 5.57 -3.65
C HIS A 290 -3.11 5.80 -5.15
N LYS A 291 -2.62 6.89 -5.73
CA LYS A 291 -2.71 7.14 -7.18
C LYS A 291 -1.65 6.36 -7.95
N SER A 292 -0.43 6.34 -7.46
CA SER A 292 0.70 5.67 -8.13
C SER A 292 0.76 4.18 -7.87
N LEU A 293 0.25 3.70 -6.72
CA LEU A 293 0.24 2.31 -6.29
C LEU A 293 1.61 1.63 -6.48
N PRO A 294 2.67 2.12 -5.82
CA PRO A 294 4.04 1.73 -6.18
C PRO A 294 4.32 0.23 -6.06
N ILE A 295 3.67 -0.48 -5.13
CA ILE A 295 3.82 -1.93 -4.99
C ILE A 295 3.04 -2.64 -6.10
N GLN A 296 1.75 -2.33 -6.28
CA GLN A 296 0.90 -2.96 -7.30
C GLN A 296 1.37 -2.65 -8.72
N SER A 297 1.88 -1.44 -8.98
CA SER A 297 2.42 -1.06 -10.30
C SER A 297 3.77 -1.71 -10.61
N ALA A 298 4.46 -2.20 -9.62
CA ALA A 298 5.71 -2.94 -9.78
C ALA A 298 5.50 -4.45 -10.03
N LEU A 299 4.25 -4.94 -9.95
CA LEU A 299 3.93 -6.33 -10.32
C LEU A 299 4.13 -6.50 -11.83
N ARG A 300 5.05 -7.38 -12.23
CA ARG A 300 5.46 -7.53 -13.63
C ARG A 300 5.47 -8.98 -14.05
N GLY A 301 4.86 -9.28 -15.20
CA GLY A 301 4.95 -10.59 -15.84
C GLY A 301 6.37 -10.88 -16.33
N CYS A 302 6.81 -12.10 -16.10
CA CYS A 302 8.13 -12.59 -16.54
C CYS A 302 8.09 -14.08 -16.85
N VAL A 303 9.07 -14.54 -17.62
CA VAL A 303 9.34 -15.97 -17.85
C VAL A 303 10.60 -16.33 -17.07
N CYS A 304 10.52 -17.38 -16.26
CA CYS A 304 11.54 -17.73 -15.28
C CYS A 304 11.97 -19.20 -15.38
N GLN A 305 13.24 -19.43 -15.08
CA GLN A 305 13.83 -20.77 -14.85
C GLN A 305 14.31 -20.81 -13.38
N GLY A 306 13.54 -21.45 -12.53
CA GLY A 306 13.76 -21.40 -11.08
C GLY A 306 13.72 -19.95 -10.56
N LYS A 307 14.80 -19.49 -9.92
CA LYS A 307 14.93 -18.11 -9.40
C LYS A 307 15.36 -17.07 -10.44
N ARG A 308 15.75 -17.52 -11.65
CA ARG A 308 16.29 -16.63 -12.68
C ARG A 308 15.17 -16.14 -13.61
N ILE A 309 15.01 -14.84 -13.71
CA ILE A 309 14.18 -14.20 -14.74
C ILE A 309 14.95 -14.27 -16.07
N MET A 310 14.34 -14.87 -17.07
CA MET A 310 14.90 -14.98 -18.42
C MET A 310 14.60 -13.72 -19.22
N TYR A 311 13.36 -13.24 -19.14
CA TYR A 311 12.92 -11.97 -19.71
C TYR A 311 11.62 -11.52 -19.07
N TYR A 312 11.36 -10.22 -19.13
CA TYR A 312 10.06 -9.64 -18.80
C TYR A 312 9.13 -9.65 -19.99
N LEU A 313 7.85 -9.77 -19.72
CA LEU A 313 6.78 -9.70 -20.70
C LEU A 313 6.38 -8.25 -20.96
N ASP A 314 5.82 -7.98 -22.11
CA ASP A 314 5.29 -6.66 -22.46
C ASP A 314 4.17 -6.29 -21.48
N PRO A 315 4.20 -5.10 -20.89
CA PRO A 315 3.20 -4.71 -19.89
C PRO A 315 1.77 -4.64 -20.43
N ASN A 316 1.58 -4.58 -21.75
CA ASN A 316 0.26 -4.47 -22.38
C ASN A 316 -0.23 -5.78 -23.03
N ASP A 317 0.70 -6.67 -23.41
CA ASP A 317 0.35 -7.91 -24.13
C ASP A 317 1.43 -8.97 -23.92
N TRP A 318 1.12 -10.01 -23.16
CA TRP A 318 2.08 -11.06 -22.86
C TRP A 318 2.41 -12.00 -24.02
N SER A 319 1.78 -11.84 -25.17
CA SER A 319 2.27 -12.50 -26.40
C SER A 319 3.63 -11.96 -26.84
N LYS A 320 4.07 -10.83 -26.26
CA LYS A 320 5.34 -10.16 -26.51
C LYS A 320 6.22 -10.11 -25.27
N LYS A 321 7.53 -10.05 -25.49
CA LYS A 321 8.52 -9.65 -24.48
C LYS A 321 8.55 -8.13 -24.36
N ALA A 322 9.15 -7.63 -23.29
CA ALA A 322 9.33 -6.19 -23.06
C ALA A 322 10.12 -5.48 -24.17
N ASP A 323 10.91 -6.20 -24.97
CA ASP A 323 11.63 -5.69 -26.13
C ASP A 323 10.80 -5.72 -27.44
N GLY A 324 9.53 -6.12 -27.38
CA GLY A 324 8.59 -6.21 -28.50
C GLY A 324 8.68 -7.50 -29.32
N THR A 325 9.65 -8.36 -29.07
CA THR A 325 9.74 -9.68 -29.75
C THR A 325 8.72 -10.67 -29.19
N ASP A 326 8.42 -11.74 -29.94
CA ASP A 326 7.45 -12.76 -29.51
C ASP A 326 7.91 -13.49 -28.24
N SER A 327 7.00 -13.63 -27.28
CA SER A 327 7.23 -14.42 -26.08
C SER A 327 6.88 -15.90 -26.32
N ARG A 328 7.45 -16.79 -25.50
CA ARG A 328 7.06 -18.20 -25.44
C ARG A 328 6.56 -18.55 -24.05
N LEU A 329 5.27 -18.82 -23.96
CA LEU A 329 4.57 -19.08 -22.69
C LEU A 329 4.22 -20.57 -22.50
N ASP A 330 4.71 -21.41 -23.40
CA ASP A 330 4.49 -22.87 -23.47
C ASP A 330 5.44 -23.70 -22.57
N GLY A 331 6.31 -23.03 -21.84
CA GLY A 331 7.30 -23.65 -20.95
C GLY A 331 8.66 -23.92 -21.59
N TYR A 332 8.83 -23.68 -22.87
CA TYR A 332 10.13 -23.85 -23.53
C TYR A 332 11.21 -22.94 -22.94
N ASP A 333 10.91 -21.67 -22.78
CA ASP A 333 11.82 -20.69 -22.23
C ASP A 333 11.82 -20.64 -20.69
N GLY A 334 10.80 -21.20 -20.05
CA GLY A 334 10.59 -21.16 -18.61
C GLY A 334 9.12 -21.18 -18.21
N THR A 335 8.83 -20.91 -16.95
CA THR A 335 7.46 -20.79 -16.42
C THR A 335 7.05 -19.33 -16.30
N VAL A 336 5.76 -19.05 -16.53
CA VAL A 336 5.20 -17.69 -16.49
C VAL A 336 4.86 -17.30 -15.08
N GLN A 337 5.50 -16.26 -14.59
CA GLN A 337 5.33 -15.79 -13.21
C GLN A 337 5.12 -14.27 -13.19
N VAL A 338 4.61 -13.78 -12.09
CA VAL A 338 4.58 -12.34 -11.76
C VAL A 338 5.64 -12.09 -10.71
N GLU A 339 6.54 -11.18 -10.98
CA GLU A 339 7.49 -10.68 -10.01
C GLU A 339 6.77 -9.77 -9.02
N VAL A 340 6.88 -10.11 -7.73
CA VAL A 340 6.34 -9.35 -6.61
C VAL A 340 7.51 -8.70 -5.87
N PRO A 341 7.59 -7.36 -5.82
CA PRO A 341 8.67 -6.68 -5.12
C PRO A 341 8.60 -6.92 -3.62
N GLU A 342 9.69 -6.70 -2.92
CA GLU A 342 9.66 -6.62 -1.46
C GLU A 342 8.79 -5.45 -1.01
N PHE A 343 7.97 -5.69 0.00
CA PHE A 343 7.18 -4.65 0.64
C PHE A 343 6.91 -4.98 2.12
N TYR A 344 6.32 -4.04 2.83
CA TYR A 344 5.98 -4.17 4.24
C TYR A 344 4.48 -4.00 4.42
N LEU A 345 3.90 -4.82 5.29
CA LEU A 345 2.48 -4.87 5.63
C LEU A 345 2.31 -4.80 7.14
N TRP A 346 1.35 -4.05 7.64
CA TRP A 346 0.97 -4.08 9.05
C TRP A 346 -0.47 -3.62 9.24
N SER A 347 -1.00 -3.87 10.43
CA SER A 347 -2.33 -3.46 10.83
C SER A 347 -2.32 -2.74 12.17
N GLU A 348 -3.31 -1.90 12.36
CA GLU A 348 -3.54 -1.15 13.60
C GLU A 348 -5.04 -1.21 13.92
N THR A 349 -5.38 -1.31 15.21
CA THR A 349 -6.78 -1.27 15.66
C THR A 349 -6.90 -0.29 16.82
N GLU A 350 -7.84 0.62 16.71
CA GLU A 350 -8.15 1.63 17.72
C GLU A 350 -9.67 1.73 17.90
N GLY A 351 -10.17 1.22 19.02
CA GLY A 351 -11.61 1.13 19.26
C GLY A 351 -12.32 0.25 18.21
N THR A 352 -13.26 0.86 17.48
CA THR A 352 -13.99 0.19 16.39
C THR A 352 -13.30 0.27 15.04
N LYS A 353 -12.26 1.10 14.93
CA LYS A 353 -11.53 1.35 13.69
C LYS A 353 -10.36 0.38 13.53
N SER A 354 -10.27 -0.19 12.37
CA SER A 354 -9.14 -1.02 11.95
C SER A 354 -8.50 -0.44 10.71
N ARG A 355 -7.18 -0.56 10.61
CA ARG A 355 -6.36 -0.01 9.54
C ARG A 355 -5.38 -1.05 9.06
N VAL A 356 -5.16 -1.09 7.76
CA VAL A 356 -4.09 -1.89 7.15
C VAL A 356 -3.31 -1.02 6.20
N TYR A 357 -2.01 -1.08 6.33
CA TYR A 357 -1.07 -0.28 5.54
C TYR A 357 -0.09 -1.15 4.79
N VAL A 358 0.38 -0.62 3.66
CA VAL A 358 1.54 -1.15 2.94
C VAL A 358 2.54 -0.04 2.65
N SER A 359 3.81 -0.43 2.55
CA SER A 359 4.90 0.48 2.19
C SER A 359 6.03 -0.28 1.49
N THR A 360 6.77 0.41 0.64
CA THR A 360 8.03 -0.10 0.05
C THR A 360 9.20 -0.05 1.04
N GLN A 361 8.99 0.52 2.23
CA GLN A 361 9.99 0.68 3.28
C GLN A 361 9.41 0.27 4.64
N LYS A 362 10.28 -0.13 5.57
CA LYS A 362 9.86 -0.43 6.94
C LYS A 362 9.57 0.87 7.70
N VAL A 363 8.30 1.25 7.76
CA VAL A 363 7.83 2.50 8.40
C VAL A 363 7.67 2.35 9.91
N VAL A 364 7.19 1.20 10.37
CA VAL A 364 6.99 0.91 11.80
C VAL A 364 7.76 -0.34 12.20
N PRO A 365 8.22 -0.45 13.47
CA PRO A 365 9.05 -1.58 13.92
C PRO A 365 8.38 -2.95 13.72
N TYR A 366 7.06 -3.02 13.89
CA TYR A 366 6.25 -4.23 13.81
C TYR A 366 5.75 -4.54 12.39
N ALA A 367 6.08 -3.73 11.37
CA ALA A 367 5.71 -4.04 10.00
C ALA A 367 6.36 -5.36 9.54
N ILE A 368 5.52 -6.22 8.97
CA ILE A 368 5.88 -7.53 8.45
C ILE A 368 6.53 -7.34 7.09
N ARG A 369 7.71 -7.90 6.92
CA ARG A 369 8.40 -7.94 5.63
C ARG A 369 7.80 -9.03 4.75
N ILE A 370 7.30 -8.66 3.58
CA ILE A 370 6.94 -9.58 2.52
C ILE A 370 8.12 -9.62 1.54
N PRO A 371 8.81 -10.77 1.40
CA PRO A 371 10.04 -10.83 0.64
C PRO A 371 9.80 -10.71 -0.86
N HIS A 372 10.84 -10.33 -1.60
CA HIS A 372 10.84 -10.39 -3.05
C HIS A 372 10.64 -11.81 -3.54
N MET A 373 9.68 -12.03 -4.43
CA MET A 373 9.33 -13.36 -4.91
C MET A 373 8.78 -13.37 -6.34
N LEU A 374 8.74 -14.54 -6.91
CA LEU A 374 8.06 -14.85 -8.16
C LEU A 374 6.85 -15.72 -7.86
N VAL A 375 5.66 -15.30 -8.26
CA VAL A 375 4.41 -16.05 -8.03
C VAL A 375 3.86 -16.50 -9.38
N ASP A 376 3.45 -17.76 -9.51
CA ASP A 376 2.89 -18.29 -10.74
C ASP A 376 1.73 -17.42 -11.24
N ALA A 377 1.80 -16.95 -12.47
CA ALA A 377 0.81 -16.05 -13.06
C ALA A 377 -0.56 -16.73 -13.25
N TYR A 378 -0.52 -18.02 -13.52
CA TYR A 378 -1.69 -18.88 -13.66
C TYR A 378 -1.79 -19.83 -12.48
N ARG A 379 -2.94 -20.42 -12.25
CA ARG A 379 -3.03 -21.61 -11.40
C ARG A 379 -2.18 -22.69 -12.03
N SER A 380 -1.41 -23.43 -11.22
CA SER A 380 -0.37 -24.32 -11.74
C SER A 380 -0.98 -25.56 -12.42
N THR A 381 -0.37 -25.96 -13.52
CA THR A 381 -0.52 -27.29 -14.10
C THR A 381 0.68 -28.15 -13.67
N VAL A 382 0.73 -29.42 -14.12
CA VAL A 382 1.78 -30.37 -13.73
C VAL A 382 2.36 -31.02 -14.95
N LEU A 383 3.68 -31.18 -14.98
CA LEU A 383 4.40 -31.92 -16.02
C LEU A 383 4.18 -33.42 -15.80
N ASN A 384 3.39 -34.06 -16.65
CA ASN A 384 3.10 -35.48 -16.56
C ASN A 384 4.15 -36.36 -17.24
N GLU A 385 4.82 -35.84 -18.25
CA GLU A 385 5.85 -36.50 -19.03
C GLU A 385 6.93 -35.49 -19.36
N VAL A 386 8.18 -35.86 -19.21
CA VAL A 386 9.31 -35.00 -19.59
C VAL A 386 9.46 -35.02 -21.11
N PRO A 387 9.18 -33.91 -21.80
CA PRO A 387 9.25 -33.90 -23.25
C PRO A 387 10.70 -33.82 -23.73
N GLU A 388 11.03 -34.54 -24.79
CA GLU A 388 12.31 -34.38 -25.45
C GLU A 388 12.37 -33.04 -26.19
N ASN A 389 13.51 -32.33 -26.06
CA ASN A 389 13.80 -31.09 -26.80
C ASN A 389 12.82 -29.93 -26.59
N MET A 390 12.14 -29.86 -25.42
CA MET A 390 11.24 -28.77 -25.04
C MET A 390 11.89 -27.75 -24.07
N GLY A 391 13.11 -27.36 -24.37
CA GLY A 391 13.80 -26.31 -23.62
C GLY A 391 13.82 -26.55 -22.11
N TYR A 392 13.30 -25.61 -21.34
CA TYR A 392 13.31 -25.70 -19.89
C TYR A 392 12.48 -26.87 -19.34
N LEU A 393 11.36 -27.22 -19.95
CA LEU A 393 10.54 -28.35 -19.49
C LEU A 393 11.31 -29.69 -19.54
N SER A 394 12.21 -29.86 -20.48
CA SER A 394 13.03 -31.07 -20.57
C SER A 394 14.11 -31.21 -19.47
N THR A 395 14.33 -30.14 -18.71
CA THR A 395 15.24 -30.11 -17.54
C THR A 395 14.56 -30.44 -16.21
N LEU A 396 13.24 -30.45 -16.19
CA LEU A 396 12.45 -30.76 -15.01
C LEU A 396 12.18 -32.27 -14.90
N GLN A 397 11.84 -32.71 -13.71
CA GLN A 397 11.36 -34.06 -13.49
C GLN A 397 9.85 -34.19 -13.66
N VAL A 398 9.35 -35.38 -13.87
CA VAL A 398 7.92 -35.70 -13.88
C VAL A 398 7.28 -35.24 -12.57
N ASN A 399 6.04 -34.81 -12.63
CA ASN A 399 5.31 -34.23 -11.51
C ASN A 399 5.90 -32.93 -10.97
N SER A 400 6.49 -32.11 -11.82
CA SER A 400 6.87 -30.74 -11.51
C SER A 400 5.71 -29.78 -11.77
N ALA A 401 5.44 -28.87 -10.81
CA ALA A 401 4.44 -27.82 -10.95
C ALA A 401 4.97 -26.71 -11.85
N ILE A 402 4.19 -26.35 -12.86
CA ILE A 402 4.55 -25.31 -13.84
C ILE A 402 3.39 -24.37 -14.09
N SER A 403 3.70 -23.13 -14.45
CA SER A 403 2.74 -22.10 -14.85
C SER A 403 2.99 -21.76 -16.31
N VAL A 404 2.19 -22.30 -17.21
CA VAL A 404 2.35 -22.18 -18.67
C VAL A 404 1.00 -22.09 -19.36
N VAL A 405 0.99 -21.45 -20.52
CA VAL A 405 -0.10 -21.59 -21.49
C VAL A 405 0.09 -22.93 -22.18
N ASN A 406 -0.76 -23.89 -21.87
CA ASN A 406 -0.50 -25.24 -22.30
C ASN A 406 -1.67 -25.86 -23.08
N THR A 407 -1.35 -26.33 -24.29
CA THR A 407 -2.20 -27.18 -25.14
C THR A 407 -1.59 -28.56 -25.39
N SER A 408 -0.43 -28.85 -24.80
CA SER A 408 0.35 -30.06 -25.01
C SER A 408 -0.07 -31.16 -24.03
N SER A 409 0.02 -32.41 -24.44
CA SER A 409 -0.21 -33.60 -23.61
C SER A 409 0.83 -33.78 -22.48
N TYR A 410 1.98 -33.11 -22.58
CA TYR A 410 3.02 -33.17 -21.53
C TYR A 410 2.59 -32.48 -20.23
N CYS A 411 1.73 -31.46 -20.31
CA CYS A 411 1.31 -30.66 -19.20
C CYS A 411 -0.19 -30.75 -19.02
N ARG A 412 -0.64 -31.43 -18.00
CA ARG A 412 -2.05 -31.73 -17.79
C ARG A 412 -2.57 -31.14 -16.50
N GLY A 413 -3.76 -30.60 -16.59
CA GLY A 413 -4.54 -30.12 -15.47
C GLY A 413 -5.98 -30.58 -15.51
N GLY A 414 -6.76 -30.30 -14.48
CA GLY A 414 -8.20 -30.56 -14.43
C GLY A 414 -8.58 -32.05 -14.42
N ASP A 415 -7.84 -32.85 -13.78
CA ASP A 415 -7.87 -34.32 -13.83
C ASP A 415 -9.03 -34.91 -13.04
N ASN A 416 -10.23 -34.79 -13.53
CA ASN A 416 -11.43 -35.29 -12.85
C ASN A 416 -12.08 -36.52 -13.50
N SER A 417 -11.50 -37.03 -14.58
CA SER A 417 -11.93 -38.29 -15.18
C SER A 417 -10.77 -39.01 -15.82
N SER A 418 -10.76 -40.31 -15.63
CA SER A 418 -9.74 -41.19 -16.08
C SER A 418 -9.76 -41.55 -17.59
N SER A 419 -10.75 -41.08 -18.33
CA SER A 419 -11.07 -41.73 -19.58
C SER A 419 -10.84 -40.92 -20.86
N SER A 420 -10.46 -39.67 -20.83
CA SER A 420 -10.35 -38.88 -22.04
C SER A 420 -9.17 -37.94 -22.06
N ASP A 421 -8.03 -38.45 -22.52
CA ASP A 421 -6.87 -37.65 -22.89
C ASP A 421 -6.98 -37.03 -24.28
N THR A 422 -8.04 -37.37 -24.99
CA THR A 422 -8.24 -36.93 -26.37
C THR A 422 -8.91 -35.57 -26.38
N TYR A 423 -8.19 -34.57 -26.87
CA TYR A 423 -8.73 -33.27 -27.18
C TYR A 423 -9.60 -33.34 -28.42
N LEU A 424 -10.89 -33.06 -28.27
CA LEU A 424 -11.80 -32.78 -29.35
C LEU A 424 -12.17 -31.32 -29.29
N GLU A 425 -12.29 -30.62 -30.41
CA GLU A 425 -12.68 -29.21 -30.45
C GLU A 425 -14.05 -28.98 -29.79
N SER A 426 -14.96 -29.93 -29.94
CA SER A 426 -16.27 -29.94 -29.25
C SER A 426 -16.15 -30.11 -27.74
N ASP A 427 -15.04 -30.64 -27.24
CA ASP A 427 -14.82 -30.98 -25.84
C ASP A 427 -13.80 -30.08 -25.15
N LYS A 428 -13.38 -28.99 -25.79
CA LYS A 428 -12.33 -28.09 -25.30
C LYS A 428 -12.50 -27.61 -23.84
N PHE A 429 -13.73 -27.55 -23.36
CA PHE A 429 -14.01 -27.20 -21.96
C PHE A 429 -14.10 -28.43 -21.04
N ARG A 430 -14.13 -29.62 -21.58
CA ARG A 430 -14.17 -30.89 -20.86
C ARG A 430 -12.80 -31.56 -20.78
N THR A 431 -11.85 -31.15 -21.62
CA THR A 431 -10.50 -31.68 -21.61
C THR A 431 -9.67 -31.13 -20.44
N ASN A 432 -8.72 -31.92 -19.99
CA ASN A 432 -7.73 -31.52 -18.96
C ASN A 432 -6.55 -30.73 -19.53
N LEU A 433 -6.45 -30.60 -20.84
CA LEU A 433 -5.36 -29.85 -21.48
C LEU A 433 -5.52 -28.35 -21.31
N GLY A 434 -4.42 -27.66 -21.04
CA GLY A 434 -4.38 -26.20 -20.92
C GLY A 434 -5.01 -25.63 -19.65
N LYS A 435 -5.39 -26.47 -18.70
CA LYS A 435 -6.09 -26.08 -17.47
C LYS A 435 -5.27 -26.33 -16.21
N PRO A 436 -5.62 -25.70 -15.08
CA PRO A 436 -4.98 -25.98 -13.80
C PRO A 436 -5.09 -27.45 -13.40
N ARG A 437 -4.06 -27.97 -12.76
CA ARG A 437 -4.11 -29.29 -12.14
C ARG A 437 -5.05 -29.27 -10.94
N THR A 438 -5.97 -30.24 -10.89
CA THR A 438 -6.89 -30.48 -9.78
C THR A 438 -6.89 -31.94 -9.38
N ASN A 439 -7.85 -32.36 -8.56
CA ASN A 439 -8.04 -33.75 -8.15
C ASN A 439 -6.78 -34.36 -7.51
N THR A 440 -6.15 -33.61 -6.61
CA THR A 440 -4.86 -33.95 -6.01
C THR A 440 -4.81 -33.39 -4.59
N SER A 441 -4.28 -34.14 -3.63
CA SER A 441 -4.14 -33.72 -2.25
C SER A 441 -3.12 -32.59 -2.08
N ARG A 442 -3.23 -31.78 -1.00
CA ARG A 442 -2.29 -30.73 -0.65
C ARG A 442 -0.85 -31.25 -0.55
N ALA A 443 -0.63 -32.41 0.05
CA ALA A 443 0.68 -33.04 0.17
C ALA A 443 1.33 -33.30 -1.20
N ASN A 444 0.53 -33.76 -2.17
CA ASN A 444 1.02 -33.97 -3.53
C ASN A 444 1.25 -32.64 -4.26
N PHE A 445 0.40 -31.64 -4.11
CA PHE A 445 0.66 -30.31 -4.64
C PHE A 445 1.97 -29.72 -4.10
N ARG A 446 2.24 -29.87 -2.79
CA ARG A 446 3.52 -29.49 -2.17
C ARG A 446 4.71 -30.23 -2.79
N THR A 447 4.54 -31.53 -3.04
CA THR A 447 5.57 -32.34 -3.72
C THR A 447 5.82 -31.84 -5.13
N TYR A 448 4.79 -31.55 -5.91
CA TYR A 448 4.92 -31.03 -7.27
C TYR A 448 5.60 -29.65 -7.31
N ALA A 449 5.30 -28.80 -6.34
CA ALA A 449 5.99 -27.52 -6.18
C ALA A 449 7.49 -27.74 -5.90
N LYS A 450 7.84 -28.60 -4.94
CA LYS A 450 9.24 -28.93 -4.59
C LYS A 450 10.00 -29.51 -5.78
N ASN A 451 9.39 -30.38 -6.57
CA ASN A 451 9.98 -30.95 -7.79
C ASN A 451 10.38 -29.87 -8.81
N ALA A 452 9.65 -28.77 -8.83
CA ALA A 452 9.94 -27.60 -9.67
C ALA A 452 10.87 -26.55 -9.01
N GLY A 453 11.40 -26.84 -7.83
CA GLY A 453 12.19 -25.87 -7.05
C GLY A 453 11.38 -24.69 -6.52
N LYS A 454 10.08 -24.88 -6.34
CA LYS A 454 9.11 -23.88 -5.85
C LYS A 454 8.53 -24.32 -4.50
N MET A 455 7.70 -23.47 -3.94
CA MET A 455 6.81 -23.81 -2.82
C MET A 455 5.36 -23.57 -3.23
N LEU A 456 4.45 -24.27 -2.56
CA LEU A 456 3.01 -24.02 -2.70
C LEU A 456 2.67 -22.64 -2.11
N LEU A 457 1.70 -21.94 -2.71
CA LEU A 457 1.24 -20.66 -2.21
C LEU A 457 0.72 -20.81 -0.78
N THR A 458 1.30 -20.03 0.14
CA THR A 458 0.94 -20.09 1.55
C THR A 458 -0.17 -19.12 1.88
N TYR A 459 -0.85 -19.34 3.01
CA TYR A 459 -1.81 -18.40 3.57
C TYR A 459 -1.20 -16.99 3.76
N GLU A 460 0.05 -16.92 4.26
CA GLU A 460 0.74 -15.66 4.52
C GLU A 460 0.89 -14.81 3.25
N TYR A 461 1.33 -15.41 2.15
CA TYR A 461 1.51 -14.69 0.89
C TYR A 461 0.20 -14.49 0.13
N TYR A 462 -0.78 -15.41 0.29
CA TYR A 462 -2.11 -15.21 -0.27
C TYR A 462 -2.77 -13.95 0.33
N LYS A 463 -2.84 -13.85 1.66
CA LYS A 463 -3.46 -12.69 2.32
C LYS A 463 -2.76 -11.39 1.98
N SER A 464 -1.41 -11.42 1.90
CA SER A 464 -0.62 -10.21 1.70
C SER A 464 -0.71 -9.71 0.26
N ILE A 465 -0.62 -10.61 -0.73
CA ILE A 465 -0.54 -10.26 -2.15
C ILE A 465 -1.94 -10.20 -2.77
N PHE A 466 -2.72 -11.31 -2.69
CA PHE A 466 -4.00 -11.39 -3.41
C PHE A 466 -5.12 -10.64 -2.70
N TYR A 467 -5.09 -10.57 -1.37
CA TYR A 467 -6.14 -9.89 -0.63
C TYR A 467 -5.79 -8.43 -0.30
N TRP A 468 -4.77 -8.18 0.52
CA TRP A 468 -4.52 -6.82 0.99
C TRP A 468 -4.05 -5.85 -0.08
N LEU A 469 -3.20 -6.27 -1.05
CA LEU A 469 -2.85 -5.36 -2.14
C LEU A 469 -4.08 -5.02 -3.01
N TYR A 470 -4.98 -5.99 -3.23
CA TYR A 470 -6.25 -5.74 -3.91
C TYR A 470 -7.13 -4.76 -3.12
N VAL A 471 -7.39 -5.06 -1.85
CA VAL A 471 -8.27 -4.24 -0.99
C VAL A 471 -7.76 -2.80 -0.89
N ILE A 472 -6.46 -2.60 -0.76
CA ILE A 472 -5.86 -1.26 -0.71
C ILE A 472 -5.95 -0.54 -2.06
N GLU A 473 -5.78 -1.23 -3.18
CA GLU A 473 -5.92 -0.66 -4.51
C GLU A 473 -7.34 -0.13 -4.76
N TYR A 474 -8.35 -0.95 -4.45
CA TYR A 474 -9.75 -0.62 -4.72
C TYR A 474 -10.44 0.12 -3.57
N ALA A 475 -9.89 0.07 -2.37
CA ALA A 475 -10.52 0.48 -1.12
C ALA A 475 -11.93 -0.15 -0.98
N ASN A 476 -12.02 -1.45 -1.25
CA ASN A 476 -13.27 -2.18 -1.28
C ASN A 476 -13.02 -3.65 -0.91
N PHE A 477 -13.77 -4.16 0.06
CA PHE A 477 -13.75 -5.58 0.42
C PHE A 477 -14.41 -6.46 -0.64
N ASN A 478 -15.41 -5.93 -1.35
CA ASN A 478 -16.15 -6.68 -2.36
C ASN A 478 -15.34 -6.88 -3.64
N SER A 479 -14.68 -8.03 -3.76
CA SER A 479 -13.94 -8.40 -4.97
C SER A 479 -14.85 -8.61 -6.19
N GLN A 480 -16.11 -8.96 -5.99
CA GLN A 480 -17.12 -9.12 -7.03
C GLN A 480 -17.85 -7.82 -7.41
N ALA A 481 -17.52 -6.67 -6.80
CA ALA A 481 -18.06 -5.40 -7.27
C ALA A 481 -17.82 -5.21 -8.76
N ASN A 482 -18.71 -4.46 -9.42
CA ASN A 482 -18.61 -4.23 -10.85
C ASN A 482 -17.21 -3.74 -11.24
N TYR A 483 -16.65 -4.33 -12.28
CA TYR A 483 -15.41 -3.85 -12.86
C TYR A 483 -15.61 -2.49 -13.50
N VAL A 484 -14.76 -1.56 -13.16
CA VAL A 484 -14.72 -0.21 -13.73
C VAL A 484 -13.29 0.04 -14.21
N GLU A 485 -13.11 0.23 -15.51
CA GLU A 485 -11.79 0.49 -16.08
C GLU A 485 -11.27 1.88 -15.70
N ASP A 486 -12.17 2.86 -15.71
CA ASP A 486 -11.83 4.26 -15.42
C ASP A 486 -11.48 4.48 -13.94
N LEU A 487 -10.59 5.42 -13.70
CA LEU A 487 -10.31 5.92 -12.37
C LEU A 487 -11.44 6.88 -11.91
N THR A 488 -11.55 7.11 -10.62
CA THR A 488 -12.37 8.21 -10.09
C THR A 488 -11.86 9.56 -10.58
N GLU A 489 -12.64 10.62 -10.41
CA GLU A 489 -12.20 12.00 -10.71
C GLU A 489 -10.92 12.37 -9.96
N ASP A 490 -10.73 11.84 -8.77
CA ASP A 490 -9.51 12.02 -7.96
C ASP A 490 -8.33 11.13 -8.38
N GLY A 491 -8.51 10.26 -9.36
CA GLY A 491 -7.46 9.38 -9.89
C GLY A 491 -7.26 8.07 -9.12
N TYR A 492 -8.26 7.57 -8.40
CA TYR A 492 -8.21 6.29 -7.66
C TYR A 492 -8.89 5.16 -8.42
N ARG A 493 -8.44 3.93 -8.22
CA ARG A 493 -9.17 2.73 -8.64
C ARG A 493 -10.51 2.64 -7.93
N GLN A 494 -11.51 2.10 -8.63
CA GLN A 494 -12.88 1.94 -8.13
C GLN A 494 -13.51 0.63 -8.60
N GLY A 495 -14.65 0.26 -8.00
CA GLY A 495 -15.35 -0.98 -8.33
C GLY A 495 -14.65 -2.21 -7.77
N GLY A 496 -14.54 -3.25 -8.57
CA GLY A 496 -13.93 -4.53 -8.24
C GLY A 496 -13.53 -5.30 -9.49
N LEU A 497 -13.50 -6.63 -9.38
CA LEU A 497 -13.10 -7.55 -10.46
C LEU A 497 -14.31 -8.19 -11.18
N GLY A 498 -15.54 -7.73 -10.89
CA GLY A 498 -16.76 -8.33 -11.43
C GLY A 498 -17.05 -9.71 -10.85
N ASN A 499 -18.12 -10.35 -11.36
CA ASN A 499 -18.60 -11.62 -10.80
C ASN A 499 -17.62 -12.80 -10.94
N GLY A 500 -16.64 -12.72 -11.80
CA GLY A 500 -15.75 -13.83 -12.06
C GLY A 500 -16.44 -15.07 -12.66
N VAL A 501 -15.80 -16.22 -12.53
CA VAL A 501 -16.36 -17.51 -12.95
C VAL A 501 -17.03 -18.16 -11.74
N THR A 502 -18.22 -17.70 -11.36
CA THR A 502 -18.88 -18.08 -10.09
C THR A 502 -20.35 -18.49 -10.22
N THR A 503 -20.96 -18.29 -11.40
CA THR A 503 -22.42 -18.41 -11.57
C THR A 503 -22.86 -19.71 -12.27
N TRP A 504 -22.01 -20.70 -12.33
CA TRP A 504 -22.36 -21.96 -12.96
C TRP A 504 -23.16 -22.87 -12.03
N SER A 505 -24.35 -23.28 -12.46
CA SER A 505 -25.17 -24.18 -11.66
C SER A 505 -24.55 -25.59 -11.54
N ASP A 506 -24.83 -26.28 -10.44
CA ASP A 506 -24.37 -27.65 -10.21
C ASP A 506 -24.78 -28.60 -11.34
N THR A 507 -25.98 -28.45 -11.89
CA THR A 507 -26.46 -29.26 -13.00
C THR A 507 -25.63 -29.08 -14.24
N VAL A 508 -25.37 -27.83 -14.63
CA VAL A 508 -24.54 -27.50 -15.80
C VAL A 508 -23.10 -27.92 -15.56
N TRP A 509 -22.56 -27.65 -14.37
CA TRP A 509 -21.20 -28.03 -13.99
C TRP A 509 -20.97 -29.55 -14.12
N ASN A 510 -21.87 -30.36 -13.64
CA ASN A 510 -21.78 -31.82 -13.72
C ASN A 510 -21.82 -32.34 -15.16
N THR A 511 -22.46 -31.63 -16.08
CA THR A 511 -22.50 -31.99 -17.52
C THR A 511 -21.14 -31.88 -18.18
N TYR A 512 -20.24 -31.04 -17.64
CA TYR A 512 -18.89 -30.83 -18.12
C TYR A 512 -17.87 -31.62 -17.29
N ASN A 513 -17.93 -32.94 -17.41
CA ASN A 513 -16.94 -33.87 -16.86
C ASN A 513 -16.72 -33.69 -15.34
N GLY A 514 -17.81 -33.61 -14.58
CA GLY A 514 -17.77 -33.70 -13.14
C GLY A 514 -16.96 -32.58 -12.46
N ARG A 515 -17.14 -31.32 -12.86
CA ARG A 515 -16.55 -30.14 -12.24
C ARG A 515 -15.06 -29.90 -12.56
N CYS A 516 -14.63 -30.25 -13.75
CA CYS A 516 -13.33 -29.89 -14.28
C CYS A 516 -13.15 -28.37 -14.36
N PRO A 517 -11.96 -27.82 -14.10
CA PRO A 517 -11.71 -26.40 -14.32
C PRO A 517 -12.00 -26.01 -15.77
N ILE A 518 -12.66 -24.88 -15.96
CA ILE A 518 -13.11 -24.42 -17.27
C ILE A 518 -12.23 -23.33 -17.86
N THR A 519 -11.54 -22.56 -17.03
CA THR A 519 -10.69 -21.46 -17.48
C THR A 519 -9.31 -21.98 -17.86
N PRO A 520 -8.90 -21.83 -19.13
CA PRO A 520 -7.55 -22.18 -19.56
C PRO A 520 -6.50 -21.28 -18.91
N CYS A 521 -5.30 -21.83 -18.68
CA CYS A 521 -4.15 -21.04 -18.22
C CYS A 521 -3.76 -19.99 -19.28
N GLY A 522 -3.54 -18.76 -18.84
CA GLY A 522 -3.15 -17.68 -19.74
C GLY A 522 -4.28 -17.09 -20.59
N TYR A 523 -5.53 -17.34 -20.22
CA TYR A 523 -6.69 -16.89 -20.99
C TYR A 523 -6.75 -15.37 -21.16
N CYS A 524 -6.25 -14.60 -20.17
CA CYS A 524 -6.30 -13.14 -20.13
C CYS A 524 -4.96 -12.46 -20.47
N ASN A 525 -4.03 -13.12 -21.16
CA ASN A 525 -2.68 -12.61 -21.44
C ASN A 525 -2.66 -11.31 -22.25
N GLU A 526 -3.71 -11.01 -23.01
CA GLU A 526 -3.88 -9.78 -23.78
C GLU A 526 -3.95 -8.52 -22.91
N PHE A 527 -4.22 -8.65 -21.60
CA PHE A 527 -4.21 -7.52 -20.68
C PHE A 527 -2.81 -7.22 -20.11
N GLY A 528 -1.81 -8.00 -20.45
CA GLY A 528 -0.46 -7.77 -19.95
C GLY A 528 -0.37 -7.76 -18.42
N ASN A 529 0.27 -6.75 -17.84
CA ASN A 529 0.35 -6.53 -16.39
C ASN A 529 -0.87 -5.83 -15.79
N PHE A 530 -1.85 -5.46 -16.63
CA PHE A 530 -3.01 -4.70 -16.18
C PHE A 530 -4.15 -5.61 -15.72
N THR A 531 -5.03 -5.00 -14.94
CA THR A 531 -6.31 -5.62 -14.56
C THR A 531 -7.30 -5.50 -15.72
N GLY A 532 -8.02 -6.57 -15.97
CA GLY A 532 -9.06 -6.62 -17.01
C GLY A 532 -9.99 -7.79 -16.82
N ILE A 533 -11.06 -7.83 -17.61
CA ILE A 533 -12.05 -8.92 -17.63
C ILE A 533 -12.22 -9.38 -19.07
N LYS A 534 -12.15 -10.70 -19.28
CA LYS A 534 -12.35 -11.33 -20.58
C LYS A 534 -13.54 -12.28 -20.56
N ASP A 535 -14.37 -12.19 -21.58
CA ASP A 535 -15.51 -13.09 -21.73
C ASP A 535 -15.06 -14.49 -22.17
N LEU A 536 -15.42 -15.49 -21.38
CA LEU A 536 -15.30 -16.90 -21.72
C LEU A 536 -16.68 -17.41 -22.10
N VAL A 537 -16.86 -17.71 -23.38
CA VAL A 537 -18.13 -18.24 -23.93
C VAL A 537 -17.99 -19.73 -24.10
N ILE A 538 -18.86 -20.49 -23.46
CA ILE A 538 -18.91 -21.95 -23.59
C ILE A 538 -20.30 -22.40 -24.04
N PRO A 539 -20.40 -23.48 -24.83
CA PRO A 539 -21.68 -24.09 -25.20
C PRO A 539 -22.42 -24.56 -23.94
N ALA A 540 -23.70 -24.29 -23.84
CA ALA A 540 -24.53 -24.92 -22.83
C ALA A 540 -24.78 -26.39 -23.15
N SER A 541 -25.24 -27.15 -22.14
CA SER A 541 -25.46 -28.59 -22.27
C SER A 541 -26.56 -28.96 -23.27
N ASP A 542 -27.43 -28.02 -23.65
CA ASP A 542 -28.48 -28.20 -24.65
C ASP A 542 -27.95 -28.17 -26.10
N GLY A 543 -26.66 -27.78 -26.29
CA GLY A 543 -26.03 -27.67 -27.60
C GLY A 543 -26.56 -26.52 -28.47
N ILE A 544 -27.43 -25.67 -27.93
CA ILE A 544 -28.10 -24.57 -28.66
C ILE A 544 -27.66 -23.21 -28.08
N ASN A 545 -27.71 -23.09 -26.76
CA ASN A 545 -27.39 -21.86 -26.07
C ASN A 545 -25.89 -21.82 -25.70
N THR A 546 -25.43 -20.63 -25.30
CA THR A 546 -24.10 -20.41 -24.76
C THR A 546 -24.19 -19.80 -23.37
N ILE A 547 -23.17 -20.06 -22.54
CA ILE A 547 -22.99 -19.46 -21.23
C ILE A 547 -21.75 -18.59 -21.31
N THR A 548 -21.86 -17.34 -20.85
CA THR A 548 -20.74 -16.40 -20.82
C THR A 548 -20.33 -16.16 -19.39
N PHE A 549 -19.05 -16.40 -19.11
CA PHE A 549 -18.39 -16.07 -17.85
C PHE A 549 -17.43 -14.91 -18.05
N LYS A 550 -17.22 -14.13 -17.03
CA LYS A 550 -16.27 -13.02 -17.02
C LYS A 550 -15.02 -13.42 -16.22
N VAL A 551 -13.95 -13.78 -16.93
CA VAL A 551 -12.68 -14.21 -16.33
C VAL A 551 -11.90 -12.97 -15.92
N PRO A 552 -11.63 -12.76 -14.62
CA PRO A 552 -10.86 -11.62 -14.15
C PRO A 552 -9.36 -11.88 -14.26
N ARG A 553 -8.62 -10.83 -14.59
CA ARG A 553 -7.19 -10.72 -14.39
C ARG A 553 -6.90 -9.55 -13.48
N TRP A 554 -6.09 -9.75 -12.46
CA TRP A 554 -5.63 -8.69 -11.59
C TRP A 554 -4.11 -8.62 -11.60
N ARG A 555 -3.57 -7.50 -12.08
CA ARG A 555 -2.13 -7.21 -12.04
C ARG A 555 -1.23 -8.35 -12.56
N GLY A 556 -1.62 -8.99 -13.65
CA GLY A 556 -0.91 -10.13 -14.24
C GLY A 556 -1.34 -11.51 -13.72
N PHE A 557 -2.10 -11.59 -12.66
CA PHE A 557 -2.62 -12.85 -12.15
C PHE A 557 -3.97 -13.20 -12.78
N ASP A 558 -4.02 -14.29 -13.53
CA ASP A 558 -5.26 -14.78 -14.14
C ASP A 558 -6.15 -15.47 -13.11
N ASN A 559 -7.43 -15.20 -13.21
CA ASN A 559 -8.51 -15.91 -12.52
C ASN A 559 -8.24 -16.08 -11.02
N VAL A 560 -8.13 -14.93 -10.33
CA VAL A 560 -7.69 -14.86 -8.91
C VAL A 560 -8.71 -15.42 -7.94
N PHE A 561 -9.98 -15.53 -8.32
CA PHE A 561 -11.05 -16.18 -7.57
C PHE A 561 -12.10 -16.80 -8.50
N GLY A 562 -12.95 -17.69 -7.98
CA GLY A 562 -13.93 -18.45 -8.75
C GLY A 562 -13.28 -19.58 -9.59
N ASP A 563 -14.04 -20.20 -10.48
CA ASP A 563 -13.68 -21.40 -11.24
C ASP A 563 -13.38 -22.60 -10.34
N ILE A 564 -12.24 -22.60 -9.65
CA ILE A 564 -11.83 -23.62 -8.68
C ILE A 564 -11.23 -22.98 -7.44
N TRP A 565 -11.35 -23.64 -6.30
CA TRP A 565 -10.66 -23.28 -5.07
C TRP A 565 -9.14 -23.31 -5.21
N THR A 566 -8.45 -22.44 -4.51
CA THR A 566 -7.00 -22.49 -4.35
C THR A 566 -6.66 -23.11 -3.00
N ASN A 567 -5.94 -24.24 -3.00
CA ASN A 567 -5.43 -24.86 -1.77
C ASN A 567 -4.21 -24.10 -1.27
N LEU A 568 -4.26 -23.67 0.00
CA LEU A 568 -3.20 -22.90 0.64
C LEU A 568 -2.34 -23.80 1.55
N ASP A 569 -1.03 -23.56 1.54
CA ASP A 569 -0.08 -24.18 2.46
C ASP A 569 0.30 -23.24 3.61
N GLY A 570 1.15 -23.69 4.52
CA GLY A 570 1.58 -22.92 5.68
C GLY A 570 0.45 -22.66 6.69
N ILE A 571 -0.66 -23.37 6.59
CA ILE A 571 -1.77 -23.30 7.55
C ILE A 571 -2.40 -24.67 7.76
N LEU A 572 -2.69 -24.99 8.99
CA LEU A 572 -3.40 -26.20 9.38
C LEU A 572 -4.48 -25.84 10.38
N ILE A 573 -5.66 -26.44 10.22
CA ILE A 573 -6.83 -26.13 11.03
C ILE A 573 -7.16 -27.31 11.92
N ASP A 574 -7.21 -27.05 13.22
CA ASP A 574 -7.79 -27.94 14.21
C ASP A 574 -9.24 -27.53 14.42
N ALA A 575 -10.13 -28.28 13.80
CA ALA A 575 -11.57 -28.07 13.92
C ALA A 575 -12.13 -29.13 14.84
N PRO A 576 -12.68 -28.74 15.99
CA PRO A 576 -13.29 -29.71 16.91
C PRO A 576 -14.50 -30.40 16.25
N VAL A 577 -14.62 -31.70 16.48
CA VAL A 577 -15.73 -32.53 15.96
C VAL A 577 -17.06 -32.21 16.63
N ASP A 578 -17.04 -31.46 17.71
CA ASP A 578 -18.23 -31.05 18.42
C ASP A 578 -18.62 -29.61 18.01
N ALA A 579 -19.76 -29.49 17.35
CA ALA A 579 -20.34 -28.22 16.90
C ALA A 579 -20.85 -27.32 18.03
N SER A 580 -20.48 -27.56 19.29
CA SER A 580 -20.87 -26.65 20.38
C SER A 580 -20.18 -25.29 20.17
N GLU A 581 -20.94 -24.21 20.23
CA GLU A 581 -20.45 -22.82 20.07
C GLU A 581 -19.34 -22.45 21.08
N SER A 582 -19.05 -23.28 22.05
CA SER A 582 -18.04 -23.07 23.08
C SER A 582 -16.64 -23.56 22.68
N THR A 583 -16.53 -24.35 21.61
CA THR A 583 -15.27 -24.95 21.20
C THR A 583 -14.69 -24.21 19.99
N PRO A 584 -13.62 -23.42 20.14
CA PRO A 584 -13.06 -22.66 19.04
C PRO A 584 -12.31 -23.54 18.05
N ASN A 585 -12.23 -23.10 16.79
CA ASN A 585 -11.28 -23.62 15.81
C ASN A 585 -9.93 -22.94 15.99
N TYR A 586 -8.85 -23.70 15.92
CA TYR A 586 -7.49 -23.18 15.96
C TYR A 586 -6.85 -23.28 14.58
N MET A 587 -6.35 -22.18 14.08
CA MET A 587 -5.59 -22.12 12.83
C MET A 587 -4.11 -21.93 13.16
N TYR A 588 -3.31 -22.93 12.87
CA TYR A 588 -1.86 -22.94 13.07
C TYR A 588 -1.19 -22.42 11.82
N ILE A 589 -0.56 -21.24 11.90
CA ILE A 589 0.13 -20.61 10.78
C ILE A 589 1.62 -20.88 10.88
N ILE A 590 2.19 -21.40 9.81
CA ILE A 590 3.57 -21.87 9.71
C ILE A 590 4.22 -21.15 8.52
N ASN A 591 5.27 -20.37 8.76
CA ASN A 591 5.94 -19.60 7.71
C ASN A 591 7.18 -20.30 7.15
N ASP A 592 7.78 -21.20 7.93
CA ASP A 592 8.95 -21.97 7.54
C ASP A 592 8.55 -23.18 6.66
N PRO A 593 8.91 -23.22 5.36
CA PRO A 593 8.53 -24.30 4.47
C PRO A 593 9.04 -25.68 4.89
N ASP A 594 10.12 -25.73 5.66
CA ASP A 594 10.68 -27.00 6.14
C ASP A 594 9.87 -27.60 7.31
N LYS A 595 8.99 -26.79 7.91
CA LYS A 595 8.09 -27.18 8.99
C LYS A 595 6.66 -27.43 8.55
N PHE A 596 6.33 -27.25 7.27
CA PHE A 596 4.97 -27.52 6.76
C PHE A 596 4.57 -28.95 7.04
N THR A 597 3.38 -29.12 7.58
CA THR A 597 2.85 -30.43 8.02
C THR A 597 1.40 -30.61 7.59
N ASP A 598 1.01 -31.87 7.43
CA ASP A 598 -0.38 -32.33 7.32
C ASP A 598 -0.76 -33.19 8.54
N THR A 599 -0.03 -33.04 9.64
CA THR A 599 -0.22 -33.77 10.89
C THR A 599 -0.51 -32.78 12.03
N LEU A 600 -1.68 -32.91 12.65
CA LEU A 600 -2.11 -31.99 13.72
C LEU A 600 -1.18 -32.03 14.92
N SER A 601 -0.65 -33.21 15.29
CA SER A 601 0.26 -33.33 16.42
C SER A 601 1.55 -32.52 16.27
N ASP A 602 1.96 -32.24 15.06
CA ASP A 602 3.17 -31.47 14.76
C ASP A 602 2.90 -29.96 14.64
N ALA A 603 1.66 -29.60 14.31
CA ALA A 603 1.29 -28.21 14.03
C ALA A 603 1.53 -27.26 15.21
N PRO A 604 1.18 -27.57 16.47
CA PRO A 604 1.42 -26.67 17.60
C PRO A 604 2.91 -26.37 17.83
N THR A 605 3.78 -27.32 17.51
CA THR A 605 5.23 -27.18 17.67
C THR A 605 5.86 -26.41 16.51
N ASN A 606 5.28 -26.55 15.32
CA ASN A 606 5.78 -25.95 14.09
C ASN A 606 5.22 -24.53 13.83
N ALA A 607 4.11 -24.16 14.48
CA ALA A 607 3.43 -22.92 14.22
C ALA A 607 4.22 -21.70 14.72
N ASP A 608 4.30 -20.67 13.88
CA ASP A 608 4.81 -19.36 14.27
C ASP A 608 3.77 -18.57 15.06
N ARG A 609 2.49 -18.81 14.78
CA ARG A 609 1.36 -18.27 15.55
C ARG A 609 0.11 -19.13 15.42
N VAL A 610 -0.79 -18.97 16.39
CA VAL A 610 -2.10 -19.61 16.41
C VAL A 610 -3.17 -18.54 16.41
N VAL A 611 -4.13 -18.66 15.50
CA VAL A 611 -5.27 -17.75 15.40
C VAL A 611 -6.55 -18.50 15.67
N VAL A 612 -7.38 -17.96 16.54
CA VAL A 612 -8.71 -18.52 16.83
C VAL A 612 -9.69 -18.00 15.78
N SER A 613 -10.35 -18.93 15.08
CA SER A 613 -11.40 -18.59 14.10
C SER A 613 -12.79 -18.80 14.66
N GLY A 614 -13.78 -18.19 13.99
CA GLY A 614 -15.19 -18.53 14.22
C GLY A 614 -15.49 -19.96 13.79
N HIS A 615 -16.49 -20.56 14.44
CA HIS A 615 -16.96 -21.91 14.14
C HIS A 615 -18.32 -21.92 13.42
N THR A 616 -18.80 -20.77 12.98
CA THR A 616 -20.06 -20.63 12.25
C THR A 616 -19.78 -20.17 10.83
N GLY A 617 -20.34 -20.88 9.85
CA GLY A 617 -20.22 -20.51 8.43
C GLY A 617 -21.22 -19.40 8.05
N GLY A 618 -20.90 -18.66 6.98
CA GLY A 618 -21.72 -17.58 6.44
C GLY A 618 -20.90 -16.41 5.93
N TYR A 619 -21.56 -15.32 5.53
CA TYR A 619 -20.86 -14.11 5.08
C TYR A 619 -20.12 -13.44 6.23
N ILE A 620 -18.84 -13.17 6.01
CA ILE A 620 -17.90 -12.70 7.02
C ILE A 620 -18.18 -11.25 7.41
N THR A 621 -18.16 -10.99 8.73
CA THR A 621 -18.35 -9.64 9.29
C THR A 621 -17.14 -9.13 10.04
N LYS A 622 -16.20 -10.02 10.42
CA LYS A 622 -15.01 -9.62 11.19
C LYS A 622 -13.83 -10.57 10.97
N TRP A 623 -12.65 -9.99 10.88
CA TRP A 623 -11.36 -10.67 10.85
C TRP A 623 -10.72 -10.78 12.25
N ALA A 624 -9.94 -11.82 12.49
CA ALA A 624 -8.93 -11.86 13.54
C ALA A 624 -7.67 -11.11 13.08
N LEU A 625 -7.78 -9.79 12.89
CA LEU A 625 -6.78 -8.99 12.21
C LEU A 625 -5.40 -9.06 12.90
N GLY A 626 -5.36 -8.87 14.24
CA GLY A 626 -4.13 -8.88 15.03
C GLY A 626 -3.05 -7.95 14.48
N GLU A 627 -1.81 -8.18 14.91
CA GLU A 627 -0.63 -7.44 14.41
C GLU A 627 -0.16 -7.93 13.02
N TYR A 628 -0.58 -9.12 12.61
CA TYR A 628 -0.19 -9.76 11.34
C TYR A 628 -1.13 -9.45 10.18
N ALA A 629 -2.11 -8.59 10.37
CA ALA A 629 -3.15 -8.31 9.38
C ALA A 629 -3.86 -9.58 8.88
N ASP A 630 -4.16 -10.51 9.78
CA ASP A 630 -4.76 -11.78 9.42
C ASP A 630 -6.21 -11.62 8.92
N ILE A 631 -6.56 -12.39 7.90
CA ILE A 631 -7.92 -12.44 7.33
C ILE A 631 -8.62 -13.76 7.71
N ILE A 632 -8.40 -14.19 8.94
CA ILE A 632 -9.09 -15.35 9.50
C ILE A 632 -10.48 -14.90 9.99
N PRO A 633 -11.58 -15.53 9.54
CA PRO A 633 -12.92 -15.17 9.95
C PRO A 633 -13.19 -15.46 11.44
N VAL A 634 -13.72 -14.48 12.17
CA VAL A 634 -14.14 -14.64 13.59
C VAL A 634 -15.64 -14.56 13.77
N SER A 635 -16.34 -13.84 12.90
CA SER A 635 -17.79 -13.75 12.94
C SER A 635 -18.38 -13.62 11.56
N VAL A 636 -19.64 -14.05 11.43
CA VAL A 636 -20.45 -14.06 10.22
C VAL A 636 -21.80 -13.39 10.49
N GLY A 637 -22.61 -13.17 9.47
CA GLY A 637 -23.91 -12.51 9.56
C GLY A 637 -24.05 -11.35 8.59
N GLY A 638 -23.07 -11.16 7.69
CA GLY A 638 -23.12 -10.21 6.58
C GLY A 638 -23.94 -10.70 5.39
N SER A 639 -23.65 -10.14 4.24
CA SER A 639 -24.22 -10.52 2.94
C SER A 639 -23.21 -10.29 1.83
N ALA A 640 -23.54 -10.67 0.61
CA ALA A 640 -22.69 -10.40 -0.59
C ALA A 640 -22.41 -8.92 -0.86
N THR A 641 -23.05 -7.99 -0.15
CA THR A 641 -22.90 -6.54 -0.34
C THR A 641 -22.59 -5.79 0.95
N THR A 642 -22.35 -6.52 2.04
CA THR A 642 -22.06 -5.91 3.35
C THR A 642 -20.83 -6.52 4.00
N TYR A 643 -20.11 -5.71 4.77
CA TYR A 643 -18.88 -6.07 5.45
C TYR A 643 -17.83 -6.60 4.46
N MET A 644 -17.36 -7.84 4.65
CA MET A 644 -16.32 -8.44 3.81
C MET A 644 -16.85 -9.05 2.50
N CYS A 645 -18.18 -9.15 2.35
CA CYS A 645 -18.90 -9.65 1.18
C CYS A 645 -18.67 -11.13 0.81
N ASP A 646 -17.61 -11.74 1.28
CA ASP A 646 -17.21 -13.11 0.99
C ASP A 646 -17.65 -14.06 2.10
N SER A 647 -17.74 -15.35 1.79
CA SER A 647 -18.26 -16.37 2.71
C SER A 647 -17.16 -17.16 3.41
N TYR A 648 -17.48 -17.71 4.54
CA TYR A 648 -16.70 -18.67 5.29
C TYR A 648 -17.46 -19.99 5.42
N TRP A 649 -16.80 -21.08 5.03
CA TRP A 649 -17.38 -22.44 5.08
C TRP A 649 -16.69 -23.23 6.17
N VAL A 650 -17.50 -23.84 7.05
CA VAL A 650 -17.06 -24.64 8.20
C VAL A 650 -17.81 -25.94 8.22
N ASP A 651 -17.14 -27.04 8.56
CA ASP A 651 -17.73 -28.34 8.83
C ASP A 651 -17.02 -28.97 10.03
N TYR A 652 -17.73 -29.79 10.76
CA TYR A 652 -17.28 -30.46 11.99
C TYR A 652 -17.03 -31.97 11.79
N ASN A 653 -17.00 -32.43 10.55
CA ASN A 653 -16.78 -33.84 10.22
C ASN A 653 -15.32 -34.28 10.27
N ASN A 654 -14.40 -33.33 10.28
CA ASN A 654 -12.96 -33.57 10.25
C ASN A 654 -12.28 -32.77 11.36
N THR A 655 -11.27 -33.34 11.98
CA THR A 655 -10.48 -32.68 13.03
C THR A 655 -9.26 -31.95 12.49
N GLN A 656 -8.86 -32.25 11.26
CA GLN A 656 -7.67 -31.67 10.61
C GLN A 656 -8.05 -31.21 9.21
N ASN A 657 -8.12 -29.90 9.04
CA ASN A 657 -8.61 -29.32 7.80
C ASN A 657 -7.53 -28.48 7.09
N THR A 658 -7.68 -28.38 5.78
CA THR A 658 -6.96 -27.41 4.93
C THR A 658 -7.75 -26.11 4.83
N LEU A 659 -7.09 -25.03 4.46
CA LEU A 659 -7.74 -23.79 4.07
C LEU A 659 -7.76 -23.69 2.54
N LEU A 660 -8.96 -23.59 1.99
CA LEU A 660 -9.17 -23.28 0.58
C LEU A 660 -9.62 -21.84 0.46
N ALA A 661 -9.21 -21.17 -0.62
CA ALA A 661 -9.51 -19.76 -0.85
C ALA A 661 -10.02 -19.50 -2.27
N GLY A 662 -10.86 -18.47 -2.43
CA GLY A 662 -11.27 -17.93 -3.71
C GLY A 662 -12.61 -18.40 -4.24
N GLY A 663 -13.19 -19.44 -3.68
CA GLY A 663 -14.44 -20.01 -4.19
C GLY A 663 -14.30 -20.79 -5.50
N ARG A 664 -15.40 -21.35 -5.96
CA ARG A 664 -15.51 -22.11 -7.21
C ARG A 664 -16.68 -21.63 -8.08
N ALA A 665 -16.80 -22.22 -9.26
CA ALA A 665 -17.71 -21.76 -10.32
C ALA A 665 -19.20 -21.76 -9.97
N ASN A 666 -19.65 -22.44 -8.92
CA ASN A 666 -21.04 -22.45 -8.49
C ASN A 666 -21.27 -21.80 -7.10
N ASN A 667 -20.30 -21.10 -6.55
CA ASN A 667 -20.48 -20.39 -5.29
C ASN A 667 -21.26 -19.07 -5.44
N GLY A 668 -21.45 -18.58 -6.67
CA GLY A 668 -22.24 -17.37 -6.93
C GLY A 668 -21.66 -16.16 -6.20
N SER A 669 -22.51 -15.44 -5.50
CA SER A 669 -22.14 -14.23 -4.74
C SER A 669 -21.36 -14.52 -3.45
N SER A 670 -21.22 -15.79 -3.05
CA SER A 670 -20.42 -16.18 -1.90
C SER A 670 -18.93 -16.21 -2.20
N ALA A 671 -18.55 -16.41 -3.49
CA ALA A 671 -17.16 -16.41 -3.92
C ALA A 671 -16.51 -15.03 -3.77
N GLY A 672 -15.19 -15.00 -3.76
CA GLY A 672 -14.38 -13.79 -3.73
C GLY A 672 -12.99 -14.07 -3.20
N LEU A 673 -12.16 -13.05 -3.10
CA LEU A 673 -10.77 -13.22 -2.68
C LEU A 673 -10.64 -13.73 -1.23
N ALA A 674 -11.62 -13.46 -0.38
CA ALA A 674 -11.65 -13.97 0.99
C ALA A 674 -12.77 -14.99 1.24
N ASP A 675 -13.34 -15.58 0.19
CA ASP A 675 -14.18 -16.77 0.33
C ASP A 675 -13.29 -17.94 0.80
N PHE A 676 -13.46 -18.35 2.02
CA PHE A 676 -12.65 -19.40 2.66
C PHE A 676 -13.47 -20.64 2.97
N ASP A 677 -12.87 -21.79 2.71
CA ASP A 677 -13.43 -23.09 3.08
C ASP A 677 -12.43 -23.81 3.98
N SER A 678 -12.85 -24.00 5.24
CA SER A 678 -12.14 -24.74 6.28
C SER A 678 -12.82 -26.07 6.61
N ALA A 679 -13.81 -26.47 5.81
CA ALA A 679 -14.63 -27.67 6.05
C ALA A 679 -14.00 -28.97 5.56
N ASN A 680 -12.91 -28.87 4.80
CA ASN A 680 -12.37 -30.02 4.08
C ASN A 680 -11.08 -30.56 4.71
N GLY A 681 -11.03 -31.85 4.93
CA GLY A 681 -9.85 -32.53 5.50
C GLY A 681 -8.63 -32.45 4.57
N LEU A 682 -7.45 -32.59 5.17
CA LEU A 682 -6.13 -32.48 4.50
C LEU A 682 -5.95 -33.45 3.31
N GLY A 683 -6.65 -34.58 3.32
CA GLY A 683 -6.62 -35.57 2.25
C GLY A 683 -7.57 -35.29 1.09
N LEU A 684 -8.20 -34.11 1.04
CA LEU A 684 -9.16 -33.74 -0.02
C LEU A 684 -8.56 -33.90 -1.41
N VAL A 685 -9.28 -34.65 -2.26
CA VAL A 685 -8.93 -34.89 -3.67
C VAL A 685 -10.20 -34.73 -4.51
N VAL A 686 -10.37 -33.54 -5.08
CA VAL A 686 -11.57 -33.18 -5.87
C VAL A 686 -11.22 -32.33 -7.06
N ALA A 687 -12.03 -32.39 -8.10
CA ALA A 687 -11.80 -31.73 -9.38
C ALA A 687 -11.93 -30.20 -9.34
N HIS A 688 -12.50 -29.64 -8.30
CA HIS A 688 -12.69 -28.19 -8.15
C HIS A 688 -11.73 -27.56 -7.13
N VAL A 689 -10.60 -28.21 -6.84
CA VAL A 689 -9.52 -27.66 -6.01
C VAL A 689 -8.20 -27.78 -6.76
N GLY A 690 -7.58 -26.65 -6.99
CA GLY A 690 -6.27 -26.51 -7.62
C GLY A 690 -5.30 -25.77 -6.70
N PHE A 691 -4.20 -25.28 -7.27
CA PHE A 691 -3.13 -24.65 -6.52
C PHE A 691 -2.37 -23.61 -7.36
N ARG A 692 -1.52 -22.85 -6.69
CA ARG A 692 -0.59 -21.89 -7.27
C ARG A 692 0.74 -22.03 -6.54
N CYS A 693 1.86 -21.80 -7.22
CA CYS A 693 3.19 -21.88 -6.62
C CYS A 693 3.88 -20.54 -6.61
N LEU A 694 4.92 -20.45 -5.81
CA LEU A 694 5.81 -19.29 -5.74
C LEU A 694 7.28 -19.73 -5.55
N THR A 695 8.19 -18.78 -5.80
CA THR A 695 9.63 -18.95 -5.58
C THR A 695 10.14 -17.72 -4.84
N LEU A 696 10.73 -17.90 -3.67
CA LEU A 696 11.39 -16.81 -2.94
C LEU A 696 12.73 -16.48 -3.61
N ILE A 697 12.96 -15.20 -3.87
CA ILE A 697 14.21 -14.72 -4.50
C ILE A 697 15.23 -14.35 -3.44
N SER A 698 14.81 -13.73 -2.35
CA SER A 698 15.68 -13.24 -1.26
C SER A 698 15.19 -13.68 0.10
#